data_5bd19888796e8ccd282be73072bff6b9
#
_entry.id   5bd19888796e8ccd282be73072bff6b9
#
_cell.length_a   1.000
_cell.length_b   1.000
_cell.length_c   1.000
_cell.angle_alpha   90.00
_cell.angle_beta   90.00
_cell.angle_gamma   90.00
#
_symmetry.space_group_name_H-M   'P 1'
#
loop_
_entity.id
_entity.type
_entity.pdbx_description
1 polymer ?
#
loop_
_entity_poly.entity_id
_entity_poly.type
_entity_poly.pdbx_seq_one_letter_code
_entity_poly.pdbx_strand_id
1 'polypeptide(L)'
;MKTILKIYTRVIVLLFPFFFLPIVYDGFGLGKNAFLVLSGIIGLILWLIDVLVNKRDVVVFNKFWGWLLLLGIWAAVTFLKLEPGAEMRAMVGGTGFGLILGLLIWSFLWMQIADREEYKKQLAFLSISGVVVGIVSLLTFMVPNSKLPLIWPKDSQLVSIGQGWSVTGSILGEMILFVFLVWEWTKRLLKKLKDKVAFGEYLREAMSVVFFGLLLFLNIYKTIKLGWGYLDNKTAWMIAVEVLKNSPIFGVGLSGFGEAFLRFRPTSFNMTKFWAMTFDKSSMGILQIWTEMGVVGLALIFWGIGSWFKQRVSPAGAGFRSAQKYFWELGVLGLMILFLPLNTISIFLLVWLAANKLESSEKKMVLRVGENGLNVMPYLVTVVLLAGMGLVGFNLVKIVAGDFYWKKSLLAATKNEGVKTYELQIKAIEKNPTMADYRMIYSQTNLALVSNFLTKKDMTDEEKERASALVQQSVREAKAAIALNGKIADYWQNLAVIYKNLVGVVEGTADWSAQSYQQAISLNPANVSIYMDLGGLYYAAGDYESADRFFEKSVVNKNDYANAWYNWAYSAKQSGKLQMAINRMDQALKLVAADSEDYQKANEELTGWKKELEEVTKKQTDAAKTVTDDKEGQDLAPPVISPSPTQTQTQAQ
;
A
#
# COMPACT_ATOMS: atom_id res chain seq x y z
N MET A 1 30.13 -12.23 26.74
CA MET A 1 29.10 -11.42 26.07
C MET A 1 29.25 -11.43 24.54
N LYS A 2 30.40 -11.17 23.91
CA LYS A 2 30.58 -11.19 22.43
C LYS A 2 30.11 -12.51 21.77
N THR A 3 30.36 -13.66 22.41
CA THR A 3 29.89 -14.96 21.91
C THR A 3 28.36 -15.07 21.91
N ILE A 4 27.71 -14.56 22.97
CA ILE A 4 26.24 -14.52 23.07
C ILE A 4 25.66 -13.64 21.96
N LEU A 5 26.24 -12.45 21.74
CA LEU A 5 25.82 -11.56 20.67
C LEU A 5 25.99 -12.20 19.28
N LYS A 6 27.11 -12.93 19.04
CA LYS A 6 27.32 -13.68 17.79
C LYS A 6 26.26 -14.77 17.57
N ILE A 7 25.93 -15.54 18.62
CA ILE A 7 24.86 -16.55 18.53
C ILE A 7 23.53 -15.89 18.26
N TYR A 8 23.22 -14.81 18.99
CA TYR A 8 21.98 -14.07 18.84
C TYR A 8 21.79 -13.54 17.41
N THR A 9 22.82 -12.92 16.83
CA THR A 9 22.75 -12.42 15.46
C THR A 9 22.55 -13.53 14.42
N ARG A 10 23.11 -14.73 14.61
CA ARG A 10 22.87 -15.91 13.74
C ARG A 10 21.41 -16.34 13.80
N VAL A 11 20.82 -16.36 14.99
CA VAL A 11 19.40 -16.71 15.18
C VAL A 11 18.50 -15.71 14.46
N ILE A 12 18.82 -14.42 14.51
CA ILE A 12 18.03 -13.41 13.80
C ILE A 12 18.13 -13.58 12.28
N VAL A 13 19.33 -13.84 11.75
CA VAL A 13 19.53 -14.11 10.30
C VAL A 13 18.76 -15.39 9.88
N LEU A 14 18.67 -16.38 10.73
CA LEU A 14 17.88 -17.59 10.51
C LEU A 14 16.37 -17.27 10.45
N LEU A 15 15.87 -16.57 11.46
CA LEU A 15 14.43 -16.42 11.65
C LEU A 15 13.81 -15.38 10.70
N PHE A 16 14.50 -14.28 10.41
CA PHE A 16 13.93 -13.12 9.73
C PHE A 16 13.27 -13.42 8.37
N PRO A 17 13.85 -14.23 7.44
CA PRO A 17 13.23 -14.45 6.15
C PRO A 17 11.83 -15.06 6.22
N PHE A 18 11.60 -16.01 7.13
CA PHE A 18 10.29 -16.67 7.28
C PHE A 18 9.50 -16.20 8.49
N PHE A 19 10.00 -15.20 9.23
CA PHE A 19 9.27 -14.66 10.38
C PHE A 19 7.99 -13.96 9.92
N PHE A 20 6.88 -14.31 10.55
CA PHE A 20 5.62 -13.58 10.49
C PHE A 20 4.91 -13.71 11.83
N LEU A 21 4.01 -12.78 12.11
CA LEU A 21 3.25 -12.77 13.36
C LEU A 21 1.78 -13.11 13.07
N PRO A 22 1.36 -14.38 13.20
CA PRO A 22 0.03 -14.82 12.77
C PRO A 22 -1.11 -14.29 13.64
N ILE A 23 -0.82 -13.69 14.78
CA ILE A 23 -1.81 -13.17 15.71
C ILE A 23 -2.30 -11.76 15.38
N VAL A 24 -1.60 -11.03 14.51
CA VAL A 24 -1.94 -9.66 14.08
C VAL A 24 -2.53 -9.67 12.66
N TYR A 25 -3.15 -8.56 12.26
CA TYR A 25 -3.74 -8.41 10.93
C TYR A 25 -2.65 -8.32 9.85
N ASP A 26 -1.71 -7.37 9.98
CA ASP A 26 -0.51 -7.31 9.12
C ASP A 26 0.61 -8.18 9.69
N GLY A 27 0.46 -9.49 9.57
CA GLY A 27 1.44 -10.45 10.09
C GLY A 27 2.81 -10.35 9.43
N PHE A 28 2.91 -9.84 8.22
CA PHE A 28 4.18 -9.75 7.47
C PHE A 28 4.85 -8.37 7.59
N GLY A 29 4.14 -7.28 7.35
CA GLY A 29 4.70 -5.93 7.42
C GLY A 29 5.01 -5.54 8.85
N LEU A 30 3.97 -5.36 9.66
CA LEU A 30 4.11 -5.06 11.09
C LEU A 30 4.92 -6.14 11.82
N GLY A 31 4.66 -7.43 11.53
CA GLY A 31 5.34 -8.54 12.19
C GLY A 31 6.86 -8.49 12.00
N LYS A 32 7.37 -8.32 10.76
CA LYS A 32 8.81 -8.23 10.48
C LYS A 32 9.43 -6.95 11.05
N ASN A 33 8.75 -5.82 10.96
CA ASN A 33 9.24 -4.55 11.51
C ASN A 33 9.36 -4.63 13.05
N ALA A 34 8.32 -5.14 13.70
CA ALA A 34 8.33 -5.35 15.16
C ALA A 34 9.44 -6.32 15.58
N PHE A 35 9.62 -7.42 14.85
CA PHE A 35 10.68 -8.38 15.09
C PHE A 35 12.07 -7.74 14.98
N LEU A 36 12.36 -6.99 13.91
CA LEU A 36 13.65 -6.32 13.73
C LEU A 36 13.92 -5.28 14.81
N VAL A 37 12.95 -4.44 15.12
CA VAL A 37 13.14 -3.37 16.11
C VAL A 37 13.29 -3.95 17.51
N LEU A 38 12.39 -4.84 17.96
CA LEU A 38 12.44 -5.42 19.31
C LEU A 38 13.67 -6.30 19.50
N SER A 39 14.00 -7.14 18.53
CA SER A 39 15.22 -7.96 18.59
C SER A 39 16.48 -7.08 18.49
N GLY A 40 16.43 -5.99 17.71
CA GLY A 40 17.51 -5.00 17.65
C GLY A 40 17.75 -4.31 18.99
N ILE A 41 16.69 -3.93 19.71
CA ILE A 41 16.76 -3.36 21.07
C ILE A 41 17.45 -4.35 22.02
N ILE A 42 17.05 -5.61 22.01
CA ILE A 42 17.70 -6.66 22.81
C ILE A 42 19.18 -6.78 22.43
N GLY A 43 19.48 -6.80 21.13
CA GLY A 43 20.86 -6.85 20.63
C GLY A 43 21.72 -5.67 21.08
N LEU A 44 21.15 -4.44 21.07
CA LEU A 44 21.83 -3.24 21.57
C LEU A 44 22.08 -3.32 23.08
N ILE A 45 21.12 -3.82 23.87
CA ILE A 45 21.30 -4.04 25.30
C ILE A 45 22.45 -5.03 25.55
N LEU A 46 22.48 -6.16 24.85
CA LEU A 46 23.56 -7.15 24.94
C LEU A 46 24.93 -6.54 24.56
N TRP A 47 24.95 -5.69 23.52
CA TRP A 47 26.15 -4.99 23.10
C TRP A 47 26.60 -3.95 24.14
N LEU A 48 25.68 -3.14 24.69
CA LEU A 48 25.97 -2.18 25.75
C LEU A 48 26.55 -2.84 26.99
N ILE A 49 25.97 -3.98 27.42
CA ILE A 49 26.50 -4.77 28.54
C ILE A 49 27.93 -5.27 28.22
N ASP A 50 28.18 -5.74 26.97
CA ASP A 50 29.53 -6.17 26.57
C ASP A 50 30.54 -5.02 26.61
N VAL A 51 30.15 -3.81 26.20
CA VAL A 51 30.99 -2.60 26.25
C VAL A 51 31.29 -2.22 27.70
N LEU A 52 30.29 -2.16 28.56
CA LEU A 52 30.44 -1.73 29.96
C LEU A 52 31.23 -2.75 30.79
N VAL A 53 30.95 -4.05 30.66
CA VAL A 53 31.59 -5.11 31.46
C VAL A 53 33.04 -5.35 30.98
N ASN A 54 33.28 -5.38 29.68
CA ASN A 54 34.59 -5.67 29.12
C ASN A 54 35.42 -4.42 28.83
N LYS A 55 34.95 -3.21 29.24
CA LYS A 55 35.61 -1.90 29.04
C LYS A 55 36.13 -1.76 27.60
N ARG A 56 35.27 -2.10 26.62
CA ARG A 56 35.68 -2.03 25.22
C ARG A 56 35.67 -0.62 24.70
N ASP A 57 36.84 -0.16 24.27
CA ASP A 57 37.09 1.22 23.85
C ASP A 57 36.83 1.45 22.35
N VAL A 58 36.53 0.40 21.58
CA VAL A 58 36.49 0.48 20.12
C VAL A 58 35.09 0.19 19.56
N VAL A 59 34.48 1.21 18.97
CA VAL A 59 33.26 1.09 18.16
C VAL A 59 33.65 1.16 16.68
N VAL A 60 33.16 0.21 15.90
CA VAL A 60 33.47 0.07 14.48
C VAL A 60 32.40 0.75 13.65
N PHE A 61 32.80 1.68 12.79
CA PHE A 61 31.93 2.30 11.80
C PHE A 61 32.52 2.15 10.40
N ASN A 62 31.66 1.99 9.40
CA ASN A 62 32.07 2.05 8.01
C ASN A 62 31.30 3.15 7.25
N LYS A 63 31.76 3.52 6.05
CA LYS A 63 31.12 4.55 5.23
C LYS A 63 29.69 4.19 4.83
N PHE A 64 29.41 2.90 4.66
CA PHE A 64 28.08 2.41 4.36
C PHE A 64 27.09 2.73 5.48
N TRP A 65 27.48 2.51 6.74
CA TRP A 65 26.64 2.84 7.89
C TRP A 65 26.38 4.34 8.00
N GLY A 66 27.40 5.17 7.74
CA GLY A 66 27.24 6.63 7.70
C GLY A 66 26.23 7.07 6.63
N TRP A 67 26.29 6.47 5.45
CA TRP A 67 25.30 6.70 4.39
C TRP A 67 23.90 6.21 4.80
N LEU A 68 23.79 5.02 5.38
CA LEU A 68 22.51 4.47 5.84
C LEU A 68 21.90 5.31 6.97
N LEU A 69 22.75 5.87 7.84
CA LEU A 69 22.33 6.81 8.89
C LEU A 69 21.76 8.10 8.30
N LEU A 70 22.41 8.69 7.29
CA LEU A 70 21.89 9.88 6.60
C LEU A 70 20.56 9.60 5.90
N LEU A 71 20.43 8.44 5.27
CA LEU A 71 19.15 8.00 4.70
C LEU A 71 18.07 7.83 5.79
N GLY A 72 18.44 7.26 6.94
CA GLY A 72 17.56 7.13 8.09
C GLY A 72 17.16 8.48 8.72
N ILE A 73 18.08 9.44 8.79
CA ILE A 73 17.79 10.82 9.23
C ILE A 73 16.78 11.47 8.26
N TRP A 74 17.00 11.35 6.94
CA TRP A 74 16.08 11.87 5.95
C TRP A 74 14.70 11.20 6.04
N ALA A 75 14.67 9.88 6.22
CA ALA A 75 13.45 9.13 6.47
C ALA A 75 12.71 9.62 7.73
N ALA A 76 13.44 9.93 8.80
CA ALA A 76 12.86 10.51 10.02
C ALA A 76 12.31 11.94 9.77
N VAL A 77 13.01 12.77 9.00
CA VAL A 77 12.52 14.11 8.62
C VAL A 77 11.23 14.03 7.81
N THR A 78 11.14 13.12 6.83
CA THR A 78 9.90 12.92 6.07
C THR A 78 8.79 12.35 6.95
N PHE A 79 9.11 11.44 7.86
CA PHE A 79 8.17 10.84 8.81
C PHE A 79 7.54 11.89 9.74
N LEU A 80 8.33 12.78 10.34
CA LEU A 80 7.86 13.84 11.23
C LEU A 80 6.99 14.92 10.56
N LYS A 81 6.92 14.92 9.24
CA LYS A 81 6.02 15.80 8.47
C LYS A 81 4.68 15.18 8.12
N LEU A 82 4.49 13.91 8.44
CA LEU A 82 3.24 13.21 8.18
C LEU A 82 2.15 13.61 9.18
N GLU A 83 0.90 13.44 8.76
CA GLU A 83 -0.24 13.49 9.68
C GLU A 83 -0.22 12.25 10.60
N PRO A 84 -0.78 12.31 11.82
CA PRO A 84 -0.68 11.20 12.80
C PRO A 84 -1.11 9.83 12.27
N GLY A 85 -2.14 9.77 11.44
CA GLY A 85 -2.58 8.53 10.81
C GLY A 85 -1.65 8.04 9.70
N ALA A 86 -1.00 8.95 8.97
CA ALA A 86 0.02 8.63 7.97
C ALA A 86 1.33 8.20 8.63
N GLU A 87 1.74 8.83 9.76
CA GLU A 87 2.85 8.38 10.59
C GLU A 87 2.68 6.93 11.02
N MET A 88 1.48 6.56 11.49
CA MET A 88 1.21 5.21 11.93
C MET A 88 1.34 4.20 10.78
N ARG A 89 0.83 4.49 9.59
CA ARG A 89 1.02 3.64 8.41
C ARG A 89 2.49 3.54 8.01
N ALA A 90 3.23 4.65 8.05
CA ALA A 90 4.66 4.67 7.77
C ALA A 90 5.46 3.84 8.79
N MET A 91 5.02 3.77 10.05
CA MET A 91 5.68 2.97 11.09
C MET A 91 5.47 1.46 10.88
N VAL A 92 4.25 1.04 10.53
CA VAL A 92 3.88 -0.38 10.41
C VAL A 92 4.11 -0.95 9.02
N GLY A 93 4.08 -0.14 7.97
CA GLY A 93 4.20 -0.57 6.58
C GLY A 93 5.47 -1.39 6.31
N GLY A 94 5.36 -2.40 5.44
CA GLY A 94 6.43 -3.39 5.21
C GLY A 94 7.77 -2.81 4.71
N THR A 95 7.75 -1.63 4.09
CA THR A 95 8.96 -0.88 3.66
C THR A 95 9.07 0.49 4.32
N GLY A 96 8.34 0.70 5.41
CA GLY A 96 8.23 1.97 6.11
C GLY A 96 9.36 2.25 7.09
N PHE A 97 9.14 3.27 7.94
CA PHE A 97 10.13 3.77 8.88
C PHE A 97 10.58 2.71 9.90
N GLY A 98 9.67 1.82 10.35
CA GLY A 98 10.00 0.72 11.26
C GLY A 98 11.06 -0.23 10.69
N LEU A 99 11.00 -0.54 9.40
CA LEU A 99 12.04 -1.34 8.72
C LEU A 99 13.39 -0.62 8.71
N ILE A 100 13.40 0.66 8.33
CA ILE A 100 14.63 1.47 8.27
C ILE A 100 15.30 1.54 9.65
N LEU A 101 14.52 1.81 10.68
CA LEU A 101 15.01 1.86 12.07
C LEU A 101 15.59 0.50 12.52
N GLY A 102 14.87 -0.59 12.28
CA GLY A 102 15.34 -1.94 12.60
C GLY A 102 16.65 -2.30 11.88
N LEU A 103 16.74 -1.98 10.59
CA LEU A 103 17.95 -2.25 9.80
C LEU A 103 19.13 -1.34 10.16
N LEU A 104 18.90 -0.10 10.57
CA LEU A 104 19.94 0.76 11.14
C LEU A 104 20.56 0.14 12.39
N ILE A 105 19.72 -0.33 13.31
CA ILE A 105 20.17 -1.01 14.54
C ILE A 105 20.95 -2.28 14.17
N TRP A 106 20.39 -3.13 13.31
CA TRP A 106 21.02 -4.40 12.95
C TRP A 106 22.30 -4.22 12.14
N SER A 107 22.37 -3.25 11.23
CA SER A 107 23.61 -2.95 10.49
C SER A 107 24.72 -2.54 11.44
N PHE A 108 24.42 -1.73 12.46
CA PHE A 108 25.38 -1.39 13.52
C PHE A 108 25.86 -2.64 14.27
N LEU A 109 24.95 -3.48 14.75
CA LEU A 109 25.30 -4.69 15.51
C LEU A 109 26.14 -5.68 14.69
N TRP A 110 25.79 -5.91 13.42
CA TRP A 110 26.58 -6.78 12.55
C TRP A 110 28.01 -6.28 12.36
N MET A 111 28.21 -4.98 12.20
CA MET A 111 29.56 -4.39 12.09
C MET A 111 30.42 -4.59 13.35
N GLN A 112 29.80 -4.59 14.56
CA GLN A 112 30.56 -4.80 15.81
C GLN A 112 31.13 -6.22 15.94
N ILE A 113 30.55 -7.20 15.23
CA ILE A 113 30.93 -8.60 15.30
C ILE A 113 31.46 -9.16 13.97
N ALA A 114 31.49 -8.33 12.93
CA ALA A 114 31.89 -8.75 11.58
C ALA A 114 33.30 -9.32 11.58
N ASP A 115 33.40 -10.59 11.22
CA ASP A 115 34.62 -11.27 10.84
C ASP A 115 34.31 -12.34 9.78
N ARG A 116 35.35 -12.84 9.09
CA ARG A 116 35.17 -13.80 7.99
C ARG A 116 34.53 -15.10 8.44
N GLU A 117 34.84 -15.57 9.63
CA GLU A 117 34.29 -16.82 10.17
C GLU A 117 32.83 -16.63 10.62
N GLU A 118 32.53 -15.47 11.21
CA GLU A 118 31.16 -15.12 11.59
C GLU A 118 30.25 -15.01 10.37
N TYR A 119 30.72 -14.35 9.31
CA TYR A 119 29.98 -14.29 8.05
C TYR A 119 29.65 -15.68 7.51
N LYS A 120 30.62 -16.62 7.50
CA LYS A 120 30.37 -18.00 7.02
C LYS A 120 29.30 -18.72 7.87
N LYS A 121 29.33 -18.51 9.19
CA LYS A 121 28.32 -19.08 10.10
C LYS A 121 26.95 -18.46 9.87
N GLN A 122 26.85 -17.15 9.79
CA GLN A 122 25.60 -16.45 9.47
C GLN A 122 25.03 -16.89 8.12
N LEU A 123 25.88 -17.06 7.09
CA LEU A 123 25.45 -17.55 5.77
C LEU A 123 24.94 -19.01 5.84
N ALA A 124 25.51 -19.85 6.70
CA ALA A 124 24.97 -21.20 6.93
C ALA A 124 23.56 -21.15 7.54
N PHE A 125 23.34 -20.28 8.54
CA PHE A 125 22.03 -20.05 9.13
C PHE A 125 21.01 -19.47 8.12
N LEU A 126 21.44 -18.54 7.27
CA LEU A 126 20.62 -18.03 6.17
C LEU A 126 20.26 -19.13 5.16
N SER A 127 21.19 -20.04 4.88
CA SER A 127 20.90 -21.19 4.01
C SER A 127 19.87 -22.14 4.61
N ILE A 128 19.93 -22.39 5.93
CA ILE A 128 18.90 -23.16 6.65
C ILE A 128 17.55 -22.42 6.55
N SER A 129 17.53 -21.09 6.72
CA SER A 129 16.33 -20.29 6.50
C SER A 129 15.78 -20.48 5.08
N GLY A 130 16.64 -20.46 4.06
CA GLY A 130 16.26 -20.72 2.68
C GLY A 130 15.64 -22.11 2.47
N VAL A 131 16.14 -23.14 3.16
CA VAL A 131 15.53 -24.49 3.14
C VAL A 131 14.13 -24.46 3.75
N VAL A 132 13.95 -23.82 4.91
CA VAL A 132 12.63 -23.68 5.55
C VAL A 132 11.64 -22.94 4.63
N VAL A 133 12.06 -21.79 4.07
CA VAL A 133 11.27 -21.02 3.10
C VAL A 133 10.91 -21.90 1.89
N GLY A 134 11.88 -22.68 1.38
CA GLY A 134 11.68 -23.56 0.24
C GLY A 134 10.68 -24.68 0.50
N ILE A 135 10.76 -25.35 1.66
CA ILE A 135 9.80 -26.40 2.06
C ILE A 135 8.39 -25.79 2.15
N VAL A 136 8.25 -24.63 2.77
CA VAL A 136 6.96 -23.95 2.89
C VAL A 136 6.44 -23.54 1.51
N SER A 137 7.30 -23.02 0.63
CA SER A 137 6.92 -22.65 -0.74
C SER A 137 6.44 -23.87 -1.54
N LEU A 138 7.07 -25.03 -1.40
CA LEU A 138 6.64 -26.29 -1.99
C LEU A 138 5.29 -26.74 -1.44
N LEU A 139 5.09 -26.70 -0.13
CA LEU A 139 3.82 -27.05 0.50
C LEU A 139 2.68 -26.16 -0.02
N THR A 140 2.90 -24.86 -0.17
CA THR A 140 1.90 -23.94 -0.73
C THR A 140 1.62 -24.17 -2.21
N PHE A 141 2.56 -24.76 -2.94
CA PHE A 141 2.36 -25.15 -4.33
C PHE A 141 1.53 -26.43 -4.45
N MET A 142 1.74 -27.40 -3.54
CA MET A 142 1.12 -28.73 -3.59
C MET A 142 -0.27 -28.79 -2.93
N VAL A 143 -0.51 -27.95 -1.91
CA VAL A 143 -1.73 -28.00 -1.09
C VAL A 143 -2.58 -26.75 -1.35
N PRO A 144 -3.89 -26.90 -1.70
CA PRO A 144 -4.79 -25.76 -1.81
C PRO A 144 -4.84 -24.94 -0.52
N ASN A 145 -4.89 -23.60 -0.63
CA ASN A 145 -4.89 -22.69 0.52
C ASN A 145 -5.99 -23.00 1.57
N SER A 146 -7.12 -23.56 1.14
CA SER A 146 -8.23 -23.96 2.02
C SER A 146 -7.90 -25.12 2.98
N LYS A 147 -6.86 -25.91 2.67
CA LYS A 147 -6.43 -27.08 3.46
C LYS A 147 -5.17 -26.81 4.31
N LEU A 148 -4.63 -25.59 4.28
CA LEU A 148 -3.47 -25.23 5.08
C LEU A 148 -3.82 -25.08 6.57
N PRO A 149 -2.88 -25.33 7.51
CA PRO A 149 -3.14 -25.25 8.95
C PRO A 149 -3.67 -23.90 9.42
N LEU A 150 -4.37 -23.88 10.56
CA LEU A 150 -5.02 -22.70 11.16
C LEU A 150 -4.06 -21.53 11.44
N ILE A 151 -2.77 -21.82 11.58
CA ILE A 151 -1.68 -20.83 11.80
C ILE A 151 -1.44 -19.98 10.54
N TRP A 152 -1.92 -20.44 9.40
CA TRP A 152 -1.70 -19.83 8.11
C TRP A 152 -2.68 -18.66 7.88
N PRO A 153 -2.22 -17.48 7.47
CA PRO A 153 -3.11 -16.37 7.17
C PRO A 153 -3.98 -16.73 5.94
N LYS A 154 -5.20 -17.22 6.20
CA LYS A 154 -6.17 -17.59 5.15
C LYS A 154 -6.76 -16.37 4.45
N ASP A 155 -6.78 -15.24 5.15
CA ASP A 155 -7.52 -14.04 4.78
C ASP A 155 -6.61 -12.88 4.35
N SER A 156 -5.36 -13.15 3.94
CA SER A 156 -4.53 -12.06 3.45
C SER A 156 -5.08 -11.56 2.11
N GLN A 157 -5.36 -10.26 2.01
CA GLN A 157 -5.68 -9.59 0.74
C GLN A 157 -4.65 -9.92 -0.37
N LEU A 158 -3.43 -10.32 0.01
CA LEU A 158 -2.37 -10.81 -0.88
C LEU A 158 -2.78 -12.04 -1.70
N VAL A 159 -3.66 -12.90 -1.19
CA VAL A 159 -4.19 -14.05 -1.94
C VAL A 159 -5.19 -13.60 -2.99
N SER A 160 -6.00 -12.58 -2.70
CA SER A 160 -7.02 -12.05 -3.62
C SER A 160 -6.41 -11.29 -4.80
N ILE A 161 -5.19 -10.77 -4.67
CA ILE A 161 -4.51 -9.95 -5.69
C ILE A 161 -3.72 -10.81 -6.70
N GLY A 162 -3.80 -12.14 -6.65
CA GLY A 162 -3.03 -12.99 -7.56
C GLY A 162 -1.51 -13.03 -7.26
N GLN A 163 -1.05 -12.39 -6.19
CA GLN A 163 0.37 -12.41 -5.77
C GLN A 163 0.79 -13.72 -5.12
N GLY A 164 -0.01 -14.75 -5.12
CA GLY A 164 0.30 -16.04 -4.53
C GLY A 164 0.90 -15.93 -3.11
N TRP A 165 0.53 -16.84 -2.24
CA TRP A 165 0.99 -16.81 -0.86
C TRP A 165 2.48 -17.13 -0.73
N SER A 166 3.21 -16.37 0.09
CA SER A 166 4.63 -16.54 0.40
C SER A 166 4.89 -16.34 1.89
N VAL A 167 5.66 -17.24 2.50
CA VAL A 167 6.07 -17.12 3.92
C VAL A 167 6.98 -15.93 4.18
N THR A 168 7.63 -15.41 3.15
CA THR A 168 8.45 -14.19 3.25
C THR A 168 7.62 -12.91 3.19
N GLY A 169 6.31 -13.01 2.89
CA GLY A 169 5.41 -11.89 2.61
C GLY A 169 5.48 -11.39 1.16
N SER A 170 6.29 -12.03 0.29
CA SER A 170 6.41 -11.67 -1.14
C SER A 170 7.08 -12.79 -1.92
N ILE A 171 6.47 -13.26 -3.01
CA ILE A 171 7.10 -14.24 -3.92
C ILE A 171 8.41 -13.68 -4.49
N LEU A 172 8.43 -12.39 -4.81
CA LEU A 172 9.64 -11.72 -5.27
C LEU A 172 10.76 -11.78 -4.21
N GLY A 173 10.42 -11.62 -2.92
CA GLY A 173 11.36 -11.78 -1.81
C GLY A 173 11.95 -13.18 -1.74
N GLU A 174 11.13 -14.22 -1.94
CA GLU A 174 11.61 -15.61 -2.04
C GLU A 174 12.55 -15.80 -3.23
N MET A 175 12.18 -15.32 -4.40
CA MET A 175 13.01 -15.41 -5.60
C MET A 175 14.38 -14.76 -5.39
N ILE A 176 14.43 -13.57 -4.81
CA ILE A 176 15.68 -12.86 -4.54
C ILE A 176 16.53 -13.63 -3.51
N LEU A 177 15.91 -14.18 -2.46
CA LEU A 177 16.62 -15.04 -1.50
C LEU A 177 17.24 -16.25 -2.20
N PHE A 178 16.49 -16.95 -3.05
CA PHE A 178 17.00 -18.12 -3.77
C PHE A 178 18.07 -17.76 -4.80
N VAL A 179 17.93 -16.66 -5.55
CA VAL A 179 18.98 -16.13 -6.44
C VAL A 179 20.27 -15.89 -5.65
N PHE A 180 20.17 -15.24 -4.48
CA PHE A 180 21.31 -14.98 -3.61
C PHE A 180 21.96 -16.30 -3.12
N LEU A 181 21.18 -17.27 -2.68
CA LEU A 181 21.69 -18.56 -2.20
C LEU A 181 22.31 -19.38 -3.34
N VAL A 182 21.68 -19.46 -4.51
CA VAL A 182 22.26 -20.11 -5.71
C VAL A 182 23.63 -19.49 -6.02
N TRP A 183 23.73 -18.18 -6.02
CA TRP A 183 24.98 -17.47 -6.29
C TRP A 183 26.08 -17.79 -5.26
N GLU A 184 25.76 -17.75 -3.97
CA GLU A 184 26.73 -18.03 -2.88
C GLU A 184 27.21 -19.48 -2.91
N TRP A 185 26.32 -20.44 -3.14
CA TRP A 185 26.68 -21.84 -3.22
C TRP A 185 27.43 -22.18 -4.52
N THR A 186 27.08 -21.57 -5.65
CA THR A 186 27.81 -21.70 -6.91
C THR A 186 29.27 -21.22 -6.77
N LYS A 187 29.51 -20.10 -6.12
CA LYS A 187 30.88 -19.62 -5.85
C LYS A 187 31.68 -20.62 -5.02
N ARG A 188 31.06 -21.24 -4.01
CA ARG A 188 31.72 -22.26 -3.19
C ARG A 188 32.02 -23.50 -4.00
N LEU A 189 31.07 -23.94 -4.80
CA LEU A 189 31.25 -25.09 -5.71
C LEU A 189 32.38 -24.83 -6.71
N LEU A 190 32.39 -23.71 -7.42
CA LEU A 190 33.43 -23.36 -8.38
C LEU A 190 34.82 -23.29 -7.73
N LYS A 191 34.91 -22.78 -6.49
CA LYS A 191 36.16 -22.76 -5.75
C LYS A 191 36.66 -24.16 -5.45
N LYS A 192 35.81 -25.06 -4.92
CA LYS A 192 36.19 -26.46 -4.62
C LYS A 192 36.57 -27.26 -5.87
N LEU A 193 35.84 -27.01 -6.99
CA LEU A 193 36.19 -27.62 -8.27
C LEU A 193 37.57 -27.15 -8.77
N LYS A 194 37.89 -25.87 -8.59
CA LYS A 194 39.22 -25.32 -8.93
C LYS A 194 40.33 -25.91 -8.03
N ASP A 195 40.05 -26.08 -6.74
CA ASP A 195 40.97 -26.62 -5.75
C ASP A 195 41.09 -28.16 -5.87
N LYS A 196 40.41 -28.80 -6.87
CA LYS A 196 40.43 -30.27 -7.17
C LYS A 196 40.16 -31.15 -5.96
N VAL A 197 39.23 -30.74 -5.11
CA VAL A 197 38.84 -31.47 -3.90
C VAL A 197 38.10 -32.78 -4.27
N ALA A 198 38.13 -33.79 -3.39
CA ALA A 198 37.46 -35.07 -3.61
C ALA A 198 35.94 -34.93 -3.86
N PHE A 199 35.35 -35.82 -4.69
CA PHE A 199 33.95 -35.77 -5.13
C PHE A 199 32.96 -35.53 -3.99
N GLY A 200 33.08 -36.23 -2.87
CA GLY A 200 32.18 -36.09 -1.73
C GLY A 200 32.18 -34.71 -1.07
N GLU A 201 33.29 -33.95 -1.19
CA GLU A 201 33.40 -32.65 -0.56
C GLU A 201 32.68 -31.53 -1.32
N TYR A 202 32.54 -31.61 -2.66
CA TYR A 202 31.76 -30.62 -3.42
C TYR A 202 30.32 -31.06 -3.68
N LEU A 203 29.96 -32.31 -3.39
CA LEU A 203 28.60 -32.84 -3.59
C LEU A 203 27.54 -32.00 -2.84
N ARG A 204 27.83 -31.63 -1.60
CA ARG A 204 26.95 -30.78 -0.78
C ARG A 204 26.66 -29.42 -1.45
N GLU A 205 27.71 -28.78 -1.98
CA GLU A 205 27.56 -27.49 -2.66
C GLU A 205 26.77 -27.65 -3.97
N ALA A 206 27.03 -28.70 -4.72
CA ALA A 206 26.29 -29.01 -5.95
C ALA A 206 24.81 -29.28 -5.65
N MET A 207 24.52 -30.12 -4.64
CA MET A 207 23.12 -30.35 -4.21
C MET A 207 22.42 -29.08 -3.76
N SER A 208 23.10 -28.18 -3.05
CA SER A 208 22.54 -26.91 -2.62
C SER A 208 22.20 -26.01 -3.82
N VAL A 209 23.08 -25.93 -4.83
CA VAL A 209 22.82 -25.17 -6.06
C VAL A 209 21.61 -25.74 -6.80
N VAL A 210 21.51 -27.05 -6.96
CA VAL A 210 20.37 -27.70 -7.61
C VAL A 210 19.09 -27.48 -6.83
N PHE A 211 19.11 -27.65 -5.51
CA PHE A 211 17.93 -27.46 -4.65
C PHE A 211 17.39 -26.03 -4.72
N PHE A 212 18.22 -25.01 -4.47
CA PHE A 212 17.78 -23.63 -4.53
C PHE A 212 17.45 -23.16 -5.96
N GLY A 213 18.13 -23.72 -6.97
CA GLY A 213 17.82 -23.50 -8.38
C GLY A 213 16.44 -24.03 -8.77
N LEU A 214 16.07 -25.23 -8.28
CA LEU A 214 14.74 -25.80 -8.47
C LEU A 214 13.65 -24.95 -7.80
N LEU A 215 13.88 -24.49 -6.56
CA LEU A 215 12.97 -23.62 -5.84
C LEU A 215 12.77 -22.27 -6.56
N LEU A 216 13.85 -21.70 -7.08
CA LEU A 216 13.78 -20.49 -7.90
C LEU A 216 12.94 -20.72 -9.16
N PHE A 217 13.18 -21.82 -9.88
CA PHE A 217 12.42 -22.19 -11.06
C PHE A 217 10.92 -22.34 -10.76
N LEU A 218 10.56 -23.02 -9.66
CA LEU A 218 9.17 -23.19 -9.24
C LEU A 218 8.50 -21.86 -8.91
N ASN A 219 9.19 -20.91 -8.28
CA ASN A 219 8.66 -19.58 -8.00
C ASN A 219 8.49 -18.75 -9.28
N ILE A 220 9.41 -18.85 -10.24
CA ILE A 220 9.26 -18.24 -11.56
C ILE A 220 8.04 -18.82 -12.27
N TYR A 221 7.88 -20.13 -12.32
CA TYR A 221 6.72 -20.82 -12.92
C TYR A 221 5.41 -20.37 -12.27
N LYS A 222 5.37 -20.30 -10.92
CA LYS A 222 4.22 -19.80 -10.16
C LYS A 222 3.87 -18.36 -10.55
N THR A 223 4.85 -17.48 -10.68
CA THR A 223 4.68 -16.08 -11.08
C THR A 223 4.14 -15.96 -12.51
N ILE A 224 4.63 -16.77 -13.44
CA ILE A 224 4.14 -16.79 -14.83
C ILE A 224 2.68 -17.26 -14.87
N LYS A 225 2.33 -18.31 -14.10
CA LYS A 225 0.98 -18.88 -14.07
C LYS A 225 -0.05 -17.96 -13.41
N LEU A 226 0.29 -17.32 -12.30
CA LEU A 226 -0.60 -16.42 -11.54
C LEU A 226 -0.65 -15.01 -12.12
N GLY A 227 0.31 -14.66 -12.96
CA GLY A 227 0.53 -13.32 -13.46
C GLY A 227 1.35 -12.44 -12.51
N TRP A 228 1.95 -11.40 -13.09
CA TRP A 228 2.74 -10.40 -12.36
C TRP A 228 1.78 -9.44 -11.67
N GLY A 229 1.46 -9.69 -10.41
CA GLY A 229 0.48 -8.92 -9.62
C GLY A 229 0.99 -7.55 -9.13
N TYR A 230 1.87 -6.89 -9.88
CA TYR A 230 2.40 -5.56 -9.56
C TYR A 230 1.86 -4.50 -10.52
N LEU A 231 1.93 -3.24 -10.10
CA LEU A 231 1.59 -2.09 -10.91
C LEU A 231 2.47 -2.06 -12.17
N ASP A 232 1.94 -1.59 -13.30
CA ASP A 232 2.73 -1.39 -14.51
C ASP A 232 3.67 -0.17 -14.40
N ASN A 233 4.79 -0.23 -15.13
CA ASN A 233 5.83 0.79 -15.05
C ASN A 233 5.37 2.18 -15.54
N LYS A 234 4.46 2.22 -16.52
CA LYS A 234 3.95 3.47 -17.07
C LYS A 234 3.10 4.21 -16.04
N THR A 235 2.17 3.50 -15.40
CA THR A 235 1.34 4.06 -14.32
C THR A 235 2.20 4.50 -13.14
N ALA A 236 3.17 3.68 -12.70
CA ALA A 236 4.08 4.05 -11.63
C ALA A 236 4.91 5.31 -11.93
N TRP A 237 5.40 5.44 -13.18
CA TRP A 237 6.12 6.62 -13.65
C TRP A 237 5.23 7.88 -13.62
N MET A 238 4.00 7.78 -14.16
CA MET A 238 3.07 8.91 -14.17
C MET A 238 2.77 9.42 -12.76
N ILE A 239 2.54 8.50 -11.81
CA ILE A 239 2.34 8.84 -10.40
C ILE A 239 3.57 9.56 -9.83
N ALA A 240 4.77 9.01 -10.04
CA ALA A 240 6.01 9.60 -9.53
C ALA A 240 6.24 11.03 -10.08
N VAL A 241 5.94 11.25 -11.37
CA VAL A 241 6.04 12.59 -11.99
C VAL A 241 5.04 13.57 -11.38
N GLU A 242 3.78 13.16 -11.16
CA GLU A 242 2.77 14.03 -10.56
C GLU A 242 3.11 14.36 -9.09
N VAL A 243 3.63 13.40 -8.34
CA VAL A 243 4.12 13.66 -6.98
C VAL A 243 5.28 14.66 -7.00
N LEU A 244 6.20 14.54 -7.96
CA LEU A 244 7.32 15.48 -8.08
C LEU A 244 6.86 16.92 -8.31
N LYS A 245 5.83 17.13 -9.14
CA LYS A 245 5.24 18.46 -9.38
C LYS A 245 4.64 19.06 -8.10
N ASN A 246 4.03 18.24 -7.26
CA ASN A 246 3.32 18.69 -6.07
C ASN A 246 4.19 18.74 -4.81
N SER A 247 5.15 17.81 -4.65
CA SER A 247 6.01 17.69 -3.47
C SER A 247 7.42 17.23 -3.86
N PRO A 248 8.23 18.09 -4.52
CA PRO A 248 9.52 17.68 -5.10
C PRO A 248 10.55 17.24 -4.08
N ILE A 249 10.61 17.90 -2.92
CA ILE A 249 11.69 17.71 -1.92
C ILE A 249 11.43 16.48 -1.06
N PHE A 250 10.22 16.36 -0.51
CA PHE A 250 9.88 15.37 0.52
C PHE A 250 9.13 14.15 -0.04
N GLY A 251 8.55 14.25 -1.26
CA GLY A 251 7.60 13.27 -1.75
C GLY A 251 6.29 13.30 -0.95
N VAL A 252 5.58 12.17 -0.94
CA VAL A 252 4.35 12.00 -0.14
C VAL A 252 4.61 11.43 1.26
N GLY A 253 5.85 11.11 1.58
CA GLY A 253 6.26 10.45 2.81
C GLY A 253 6.31 8.92 2.70
N LEU A 254 7.00 8.31 3.67
CA LEU A 254 7.17 6.86 3.72
C LEU A 254 5.83 6.13 3.79
N SER A 255 5.73 5.02 3.05
CA SER A 255 4.50 4.23 2.87
C SER A 255 3.31 5.02 2.30
N GLY A 256 3.55 6.22 1.74
CA GLY A 256 2.55 7.09 1.14
C GLY A 256 2.24 6.77 -0.33
N PHE A 257 2.90 5.76 -0.94
CA PHE A 257 2.67 5.43 -2.35
C PHE A 257 1.20 5.12 -2.64
N GLY A 258 0.48 4.43 -1.74
CA GLY A 258 -0.94 4.15 -1.90
C GLY A 258 -1.81 5.42 -1.98
N GLU A 259 -1.50 6.45 -1.20
CA GLU A 259 -2.18 7.77 -1.29
C GLU A 259 -1.88 8.45 -2.64
N ALA A 260 -0.61 8.43 -3.06
CA ALA A 260 -0.21 8.96 -4.36
C ALA A 260 -0.89 8.21 -5.53
N PHE A 261 -1.00 6.88 -5.43
CA PHE A 261 -1.70 6.05 -6.40
C PHE A 261 -3.17 6.46 -6.53
N LEU A 262 -3.90 6.58 -5.43
CA LEU A 262 -5.31 6.97 -5.45
C LEU A 262 -5.50 8.36 -6.09
N ARG A 263 -4.63 9.30 -5.75
CA ARG A 263 -4.74 10.70 -6.19
C ARG A 263 -4.30 10.94 -7.63
N PHE A 264 -3.27 10.24 -8.10
CA PHE A 264 -2.56 10.55 -9.34
C PHE A 264 -2.61 9.44 -10.39
N ARG A 265 -3.27 8.30 -10.13
CA ARG A 265 -3.39 7.26 -11.14
C ARG A 265 -4.13 7.79 -12.37
N PRO A 266 -3.65 7.47 -13.59
CA PRO A 266 -4.31 7.90 -14.81
C PRO A 266 -5.65 7.17 -14.99
N THR A 267 -6.63 7.80 -15.63
CA THR A 267 -7.94 7.18 -15.93
C THR A 267 -7.80 5.95 -16.83
N SER A 268 -6.76 5.89 -17.68
CA SER A 268 -6.46 4.70 -18.50
C SER A 268 -6.22 3.42 -17.66
N PHE A 269 -5.83 3.57 -16.40
CA PHE A 269 -5.70 2.43 -15.47
C PHE A 269 -7.06 1.74 -15.23
N ASN A 270 -8.16 2.46 -15.30
CA ASN A 270 -9.51 1.91 -15.13
C ASN A 270 -9.91 0.92 -16.24
N MET A 271 -9.20 0.90 -17.38
CA MET A 271 -9.39 -0.07 -18.45
C MET A 271 -8.63 -1.38 -18.22
N THR A 272 -7.85 -1.49 -17.15
CA THR A 272 -7.12 -2.71 -16.79
C THR A 272 -7.99 -3.63 -15.93
N LYS A 273 -7.64 -4.92 -15.89
CA LYS A 273 -8.26 -5.89 -14.98
C LYS A 273 -8.09 -5.54 -13.49
N PHE A 274 -7.20 -4.63 -13.16
CA PHE A 274 -6.88 -4.19 -11.80
C PHE A 274 -7.57 -2.88 -11.41
N TRP A 275 -8.50 -2.38 -12.19
CA TRP A 275 -9.11 -1.06 -12.04
C TRP A 275 -9.69 -0.76 -10.63
N ALA A 276 -10.25 -1.78 -9.97
CA ALA A 276 -10.81 -1.67 -8.63
C ALA A 276 -9.79 -1.87 -7.51
N MET A 277 -8.51 -2.13 -7.86
CA MET A 277 -7.47 -2.42 -6.87
C MET A 277 -6.67 -1.18 -6.52
N THR A 278 -6.22 -1.11 -5.27
CA THR A 278 -5.27 -0.12 -4.78
C THR A 278 -3.89 -0.75 -4.65
N PHE A 279 -2.86 -0.06 -5.13
CA PHE A 279 -1.47 -0.49 -5.00
C PHE A 279 -0.76 0.40 -3.98
N ASP A 280 -0.18 -0.22 -2.97
CA ASP A 280 0.62 0.41 -1.91
C ASP A 280 2.12 0.49 -2.27
N LYS A 281 2.52 -0.13 -3.38
CA LYS A 281 3.90 -0.21 -3.85
C LYS A 281 4.02 0.09 -5.33
N SER A 282 5.11 0.77 -5.68
CA SER A 282 5.50 0.98 -7.07
C SER A 282 6.02 -0.30 -7.73
N SER A 283 5.98 -0.34 -9.06
CA SER A 283 6.60 -1.40 -9.85
C SER A 283 8.12 -1.44 -9.78
N MET A 284 8.75 -0.32 -9.41
CA MET A 284 10.19 -0.17 -9.27
C MET A 284 10.54 0.54 -7.97
N GLY A 285 11.59 0.09 -7.29
CA GLY A 285 12.04 0.71 -6.05
C GLY A 285 12.52 2.15 -6.23
N ILE A 286 13.16 2.46 -7.33
CA ILE A 286 13.59 3.83 -7.64
C ILE A 286 12.40 4.79 -7.73
N LEU A 287 11.30 4.37 -8.35
CA LEU A 287 10.08 5.18 -8.45
C LEU A 287 9.39 5.30 -7.09
N GLN A 288 9.41 4.24 -6.28
CA GLN A 288 8.87 4.30 -4.93
C GLN A 288 9.65 5.25 -4.03
N ILE A 289 11.00 5.17 -4.04
CA ILE A 289 11.86 6.09 -3.28
C ILE A 289 11.62 7.53 -3.73
N TRP A 290 11.51 7.75 -5.03
CA TRP A 290 11.21 9.06 -5.59
C TRP A 290 9.87 9.60 -5.09
N THR A 291 8.82 8.78 -5.19
CA THR A 291 7.47 9.15 -4.74
C THR A 291 7.41 9.42 -3.22
N GLU A 292 8.05 8.56 -2.42
CA GLU A 292 7.94 8.62 -0.95
C GLU A 292 8.94 9.57 -0.28
N MET A 293 10.16 9.71 -0.83
CA MET A 293 11.25 10.46 -0.20
C MET A 293 11.72 11.68 -1.03
N GLY A 294 11.09 11.91 -2.18
CA GLY A 294 11.41 13.04 -3.06
C GLY A 294 12.80 12.99 -3.69
N VAL A 295 13.22 14.12 -4.27
CA VAL A 295 14.52 14.27 -4.94
C VAL A 295 15.68 14.09 -3.97
N VAL A 296 15.53 14.49 -2.71
CA VAL A 296 16.59 14.34 -1.70
C VAL A 296 16.85 12.87 -1.38
N GLY A 297 15.77 12.06 -1.24
CA GLY A 297 15.90 10.61 -1.09
C GLY A 297 16.64 9.97 -2.26
N LEU A 298 16.29 10.33 -3.51
CA LEU A 298 16.99 9.88 -4.70
C LEU A 298 18.47 10.33 -4.71
N ALA A 299 18.75 11.59 -4.39
CA ALA A 299 20.10 12.12 -4.35
C ALA A 299 20.97 11.35 -3.34
N LEU A 300 20.43 11.01 -2.16
CA LEU A 300 21.11 10.19 -1.17
C LEU A 300 21.42 8.78 -1.69
N ILE A 301 20.48 8.14 -2.42
CA ILE A 301 20.71 6.83 -3.04
C ILE A 301 21.81 6.92 -4.09
N PHE A 302 21.74 7.88 -5.02
CA PHE A 302 22.77 8.04 -6.05
C PHE A 302 24.13 8.43 -5.46
N TRP A 303 24.15 9.26 -4.43
CA TRP A 303 25.39 9.57 -3.71
C TRP A 303 25.99 8.33 -3.04
N GLY A 304 25.16 7.49 -2.40
CA GLY A 304 25.59 6.22 -1.84
C GLY A 304 26.21 5.30 -2.89
N ILE A 305 25.52 5.13 -4.02
CA ILE A 305 26.01 4.35 -5.16
C ILE A 305 27.32 4.95 -5.71
N GLY A 306 27.36 6.25 -5.95
CA GLY A 306 28.55 6.97 -6.45
C GLY A 306 29.74 6.88 -5.51
N SER A 307 29.51 7.01 -4.19
CA SER A 307 30.54 6.87 -3.18
C SER A 307 31.13 5.46 -3.14
N TRP A 308 30.28 4.46 -3.36
CA TRP A 308 30.67 3.06 -3.45
C TRP A 308 31.49 2.77 -4.72
N PHE A 309 31.11 3.32 -5.90
CA PHE A 309 31.90 3.25 -7.13
C PHE A 309 33.26 3.94 -6.98
N LYS A 310 33.31 5.11 -6.35
CA LYS A 310 34.55 5.89 -6.16
C LYS A 310 35.59 5.15 -5.30
N GLN A 311 35.14 4.35 -4.33
CA GLN A 311 36.05 3.49 -3.53
C GLN A 311 36.76 2.43 -4.37
N ARG A 312 36.18 2.04 -5.53
CA ARG A 312 36.78 1.06 -6.45
C ARG A 312 37.89 1.65 -7.31
N VAL A 313 37.82 2.93 -7.65
CA VAL A 313 38.73 3.58 -8.62
C VAL A 313 40.03 4.08 -7.94
N SER A 314 40.06 4.15 -6.63
CA SER A 314 41.27 4.62 -5.90
C SER A 314 42.32 3.52 -5.82
N PRO A 315 43.56 3.77 -6.34
CA PRO A 315 44.62 2.75 -6.49
C PRO A 315 45.42 2.40 -5.23
N ALA A 316 44.96 2.78 -4.05
CA ALA A 316 45.76 2.67 -2.82
C ALA A 316 45.40 1.42 -1.98
N GLY A 317 46.27 0.43 -1.95
CA GLY A 317 46.46 -0.52 -0.86
C GLY A 317 45.68 -1.85 -0.92
N ALA A 318 45.98 -2.76 0.03
CA ALA A 318 45.43 -4.11 0.18
C ALA A 318 43.89 -4.18 0.32
N GLY A 319 43.22 -3.10 0.70
CA GLY A 319 41.75 -2.97 0.74
C GLY A 319 41.07 -3.04 -0.62
N PHE A 320 41.76 -2.77 -1.71
CA PHE A 320 41.24 -2.79 -3.08
C PHE A 320 40.82 -4.20 -3.54
N ARG A 321 41.57 -5.24 -3.18
CA ARG A 321 41.24 -6.64 -3.58
C ARG A 321 40.01 -7.18 -2.85
N SER A 322 39.75 -6.77 -1.62
CA SER A 322 38.59 -7.23 -0.86
C SER A 322 37.31 -6.54 -1.33
N ALA A 323 37.34 -5.23 -1.57
CA ALA A 323 36.19 -4.47 -2.09
C ALA A 323 35.76 -4.95 -3.49
N GLN A 324 36.71 -5.29 -4.35
CA GLN A 324 36.43 -5.83 -5.69
C GLN A 324 35.71 -7.16 -5.66
N LYS A 325 35.96 -8.01 -4.67
CA LYS A 325 35.40 -9.36 -4.56
C LYS A 325 33.89 -9.35 -4.33
N TYR A 326 33.36 -8.37 -3.59
CA TYR A 326 31.93 -8.29 -3.22
C TYR A 326 31.15 -7.24 -4.02
N PHE A 327 31.82 -6.59 -4.96
CA PHE A 327 31.24 -5.54 -5.80
C PHE A 327 30.03 -6.04 -6.58
N TRP A 328 30.14 -7.21 -7.21
CA TRP A 328 29.05 -7.74 -8.03
C TRP A 328 27.84 -8.13 -7.19
N GLU A 329 28.04 -8.68 -6.00
CA GLU A 329 26.95 -9.12 -5.13
C GLU A 329 26.12 -7.93 -4.65
N LEU A 330 26.77 -6.90 -4.12
CA LEU A 330 26.12 -5.68 -3.67
C LEU A 330 25.50 -4.90 -4.86
N GLY A 331 26.19 -4.90 -6.00
CA GLY A 331 25.70 -4.27 -7.22
C GLY A 331 24.42 -4.90 -7.75
N VAL A 332 24.39 -6.23 -7.87
CA VAL A 332 23.20 -6.96 -8.32
C VAL A 332 22.03 -6.76 -7.36
N LEU A 333 22.25 -6.89 -6.04
CA LEU A 333 21.20 -6.62 -5.06
C LEU A 333 20.72 -5.17 -5.09
N GLY A 334 21.64 -4.21 -5.26
CA GLY A 334 21.30 -2.80 -5.43
C GLY A 334 20.44 -2.55 -6.67
N LEU A 335 20.81 -3.13 -7.82
CA LEU A 335 20.02 -3.07 -9.05
C LEU A 335 18.63 -3.72 -8.87
N MET A 336 18.56 -4.88 -8.19
CA MET A 336 17.28 -5.51 -7.88
C MET A 336 16.39 -4.60 -7.03
N ILE A 337 16.94 -3.90 -6.04
CA ILE A 337 16.18 -2.96 -5.21
C ILE A 337 15.70 -1.75 -6.02
N LEU A 338 16.49 -1.26 -6.98
CA LEU A 338 16.13 -0.10 -7.79
C LEU A 338 15.09 -0.42 -8.86
N PHE A 339 15.22 -1.56 -9.54
CA PHE A 339 14.43 -1.89 -10.74
C PHE A 339 13.32 -2.91 -10.52
N LEU A 340 13.23 -3.54 -9.34
CA LEU A 340 12.12 -4.40 -8.95
C LEU A 340 11.31 -3.74 -7.83
N PRO A 341 10.07 -4.18 -7.59
CA PRO A 341 9.27 -3.70 -6.46
C PRO A 341 10.00 -3.88 -5.13
N LEU A 342 9.97 -2.84 -4.29
CA LEU A 342 10.61 -2.90 -2.98
C LEU A 342 10.04 -4.03 -2.13
N ASN A 343 10.92 -4.83 -1.58
CA ASN A 343 10.55 -5.87 -0.63
C ASN A 343 11.55 -5.94 0.54
N THR A 344 11.05 -6.35 1.67
CA THR A 344 11.77 -6.37 2.94
C THR A 344 13.00 -7.30 2.88
N ILE A 345 12.91 -8.41 2.14
CA ILE A 345 14.01 -9.40 2.07
C ILE A 345 15.21 -8.86 1.28
N SER A 346 14.97 -8.19 0.13
CA SER A 346 16.06 -7.63 -0.68
C SER A 346 16.82 -6.55 0.09
N ILE A 347 16.10 -5.68 0.80
CA ILE A 347 16.70 -4.61 1.61
C ILE A 347 17.50 -5.22 2.77
N PHE A 348 16.92 -6.22 3.45
CA PHE A 348 17.61 -6.95 4.52
C PHE A 348 18.92 -7.60 4.02
N LEU A 349 18.87 -8.33 2.91
CA LEU A 349 20.05 -8.98 2.34
C LEU A 349 21.13 -7.98 1.95
N LEU A 350 20.76 -6.84 1.35
CA LEU A 350 21.71 -5.78 1.00
C LEU A 350 22.41 -5.23 2.25
N VAL A 351 21.63 -4.84 3.27
CA VAL A 351 22.14 -4.25 4.50
C VAL A 351 22.99 -5.26 5.28
N TRP A 352 22.52 -6.51 5.40
CA TRP A 352 23.26 -7.59 6.05
C TRP A 352 24.60 -7.88 5.34
N LEU A 353 24.59 -7.98 4.00
CA LEU A 353 25.78 -8.24 3.20
C LEU A 353 26.78 -7.08 3.31
N ALA A 354 26.28 -5.83 3.19
CA ALA A 354 27.12 -4.63 3.30
C ALA A 354 27.76 -4.49 4.69
N ALA A 355 27.01 -4.74 5.76
CA ALA A 355 27.50 -4.68 7.13
C ALA A 355 28.59 -5.72 7.44
N ASN A 356 28.50 -6.92 6.84
CA ASN A 356 29.44 -8.01 7.10
C ASN A 356 30.65 -8.05 6.16
N LYS A 357 30.54 -7.50 4.93
CA LYS A 357 31.59 -7.65 3.90
C LYS A 357 32.35 -6.39 3.56
N LEU A 358 31.76 -5.22 3.79
CA LEU A 358 32.50 -3.98 3.65
C LEU A 358 33.41 -3.85 4.86
N GLU A 359 34.72 -4.09 4.64
CA GLU A 359 35.73 -3.94 5.68
C GLU A 359 35.61 -2.55 6.32
N SER A 360 35.70 -2.55 7.63
CA SER A 360 35.86 -1.34 8.42
C SER A 360 37.18 -0.68 8.02
N SER A 361 37.21 0.09 6.91
CA SER A 361 38.36 0.90 6.59
C SER A 361 38.52 1.97 7.68
N GLU A 362 39.39 1.69 8.64
CA GLU A 362 40.29 2.61 9.31
C GLU A 362 39.78 3.69 10.28
N LYS A 363 38.50 3.92 10.48
CA LYS A 363 38.09 4.79 11.58
C LYS A 363 37.43 3.96 12.69
N LYS A 364 38.27 3.29 13.44
CA LYS A 364 37.95 2.84 14.80
C LYS A 364 37.79 4.10 15.65
N MET A 365 36.55 4.48 15.94
CA MET A 365 36.31 5.51 16.93
C MET A 365 36.60 4.88 18.29
N VAL A 366 37.75 5.27 18.89
CA VAL A 366 38.10 4.79 20.23
C VAL A 366 37.30 5.63 21.22
N LEU A 367 36.24 5.05 21.76
CA LEU A 367 35.61 5.61 22.96
C LEU A 367 36.42 5.14 24.17
N ARG A 368 37.37 5.96 24.62
CA ARG A 368 38.12 5.68 25.85
C ARG A 368 37.14 5.71 27.03
N VAL A 369 36.72 4.56 27.49
CA VAL A 369 35.94 4.38 28.72
C VAL A 369 36.97 4.25 29.87
N GLY A 370 37.37 5.37 30.48
CA GLY A 370 37.92 5.36 31.82
C GLY A 370 39.41 5.06 31.99
N GLU A 371 40.33 5.84 31.41
CA GLU A 371 41.71 5.84 31.85
C GLU A 371 42.08 7.00 32.80
N ASN A 372 41.36 8.11 32.82
CA ASN A 372 41.66 9.24 33.70
C ASN A 372 40.36 9.96 34.14
N GLY A 373 39.82 9.57 35.29
CA GLY A 373 38.70 10.26 35.93
C GLY A 373 37.34 9.74 35.52
N LEU A 374 36.31 10.04 36.30
CA LEU A 374 34.90 9.71 36.07
C LEU A 374 34.39 10.26 34.72
N ASN A 375 34.61 9.51 33.66
CA ASN A 375 34.03 9.86 32.36
C ASN A 375 32.55 9.45 32.34
N VAL A 376 31.70 10.37 32.83
CA VAL A 376 30.24 10.14 33.02
C VAL A 376 29.52 10.03 31.66
N MET A 377 30.13 10.54 30.59
CA MET A 377 29.51 10.63 29.24
C MET A 377 29.03 9.27 28.67
N PRO A 378 29.82 8.18 28.69
CA PRO A 378 29.32 6.88 28.19
C PRO A 378 28.11 6.37 28.95
N TYR A 379 28.02 6.60 30.25
CA TYR A 379 26.88 6.19 31.09
C TYR A 379 25.66 7.05 30.77
N LEU A 380 25.82 8.37 30.59
CA LEU A 380 24.72 9.25 30.18
C LEU A 380 24.17 8.84 28.80
N VAL A 381 25.05 8.62 27.82
CA VAL A 381 24.65 8.14 26.49
C VAL A 381 23.92 6.80 26.59
N THR A 382 24.40 5.89 27.45
CA THR A 382 23.74 4.59 27.66
C THR A 382 22.34 4.78 28.25
N VAL A 383 22.16 5.64 29.27
CA VAL A 383 20.86 5.92 29.88
C VAL A 383 19.89 6.52 28.86
N VAL A 384 20.33 7.50 28.06
CA VAL A 384 19.52 8.12 26.99
C VAL A 384 19.10 7.08 25.94
N LEU A 385 20.03 6.21 25.50
CA LEU A 385 19.73 5.14 24.59
C LEU A 385 18.72 4.14 25.17
N LEU A 386 18.90 3.71 26.42
CA LEU A 386 17.96 2.79 27.08
C LEU A 386 16.57 3.40 27.24
N ALA A 387 16.49 4.69 27.60
CA ALA A 387 15.22 5.40 27.69
C ALA A 387 14.52 5.49 26.32
N GLY A 388 15.26 5.86 25.26
CA GLY A 388 14.76 5.90 23.89
C GLY A 388 14.29 4.52 23.40
N MET A 389 15.08 3.47 23.65
CA MET A 389 14.71 2.09 23.30
C MET A 389 13.46 1.63 24.07
N GLY A 390 13.34 1.97 25.36
CA GLY A 390 12.16 1.68 26.17
C GLY A 390 10.92 2.34 25.61
N LEU A 391 11.00 3.61 25.22
CA LEU A 391 9.90 4.36 24.61
C LEU A 391 9.46 3.74 23.28
N VAL A 392 10.40 3.45 22.38
CA VAL A 392 10.13 2.83 21.06
C VAL A 392 9.52 1.44 21.25
N GLY A 393 10.11 0.61 22.12
CA GLY A 393 9.62 -0.74 22.40
C GLY A 393 8.21 -0.73 22.98
N PHE A 394 7.93 0.15 23.94
CA PHE A 394 6.60 0.29 24.56
C PHE A 394 5.52 0.69 23.55
N ASN A 395 5.80 1.70 22.70
CA ASN A 395 4.86 2.10 21.66
C ASN A 395 4.64 0.98 20.63
N LEU A 396 5.69 0.28 20.23
CA LEU A 396 5.57 -0.82 19.27
C LEU A 396 4.74 -1.98 19.83
N VAL A 397 4.88 -2.31 21.12
CA VAL A 397 4.04 -3.33 21.77
C VAL A 397 2.57 -2.90 21.79
N LYS A 398 2.27 -1.61 22.04
CA LYS A 398 0.90 -1.08 21.95
C LYS A 398 0.33 -1.22 20.54
N ILE A 399 1.10 -0.90 19.51
CA ILE A 399 0.70 -1.04 18.09
C ILE A 399 0.36 -2.50 17.79
N VAL A 400 1.25 -3.44 18.16
CA VAL A 400 1.04 -4.88 17.98
C VAL A 400 -0.21 -5.35 18.73
N ALA A 401 -0.43 -4.87 19.96
CA ALA A 401 -1.62 -5.21 20.73
C ALA A 401 -2.92 -4.64 20.10
N GLY A 402 -2.87 -3.43 19.54
CA GLY A 402 -3.98 -2.83 18.80
C GLY A 402 -4.35 -3.70 17.59
N ASP A 403 -3.36 -4.08 16.79
CA ASP A 403 -3.56 -4.89 15.58
C ASP A 403 -4.03 -6.34 15.89
N PHE A 404 -3.63 -6.88 17.04
CA PHE A 404 -4.16 -8.14 17.55
C PHE A 404 -5.68 -8.07 17.86
N TYR A 405 -6.15 -7.04 18.59
CA TYR A 405 -7.57 -6.86 18.85
C TYR A 405 -8.33 -6.56 17.55
N TRP A 406 -7.72 -5.80 16.67
CA TRP A 406 -8.24 -5.52 15.35
C TRP A 406 -8.51 -6.81 14.55
N LYS A 407 -7.53 -7.68 14.40
CA LYS A 407 -7.70 -8.98 13.73
C LYS A 407 -8.82 -9.80 14.38
N LYS A 408 -8.87 -9.84 15.71
CA LYS A 408 -9.95 -10.54 16.44
C LYS A 408 -11.33 -9.95 16.14
N SER A 409 -11.44 -8.63 15.98
CA SER A 409 -12.71 -7.98 15.63
C SER A 409 -13.19 -8.37 14.26
N LEU A 410 -12.29 -8.42 13.26
CA LEU A 410 -12.62 -8.86 11.92
C LEU A 410 -13.08 -10.33 11.89
N LEU A 411 -12.42 -11.20 12.66
CA LEU A 411 -12.85 -12.60 12.80
C LEU A 411 -14.22 -12.74 13.52
N ALA A 412 -14.55 -11.86 14.43
CA ALA A 412 -15.88 -11.82 15.06
C ALA A 412 -16.93 -11.32 14.07
N ALA A 413 -16.59 -10.33 13.24
CA ALA A 413 -17.47 -9.82 12.17
C ALA A 413 -17.82 -10.91 11.14
N THR A 414 -16.85 -11.73 10.71
CA THR A 414 -17.12 -12.86 9.78
C THR A 414 -18.06 -13.92 10.36
N LYS A 415 -18.21 -13.96 11.69
CA LYS A 415 -19.14 -14.85 12.40
C LYS A 415 -20.48 -14.18 12.74
N ASN A 416 -20.72 -12.95 12.28
CA ASN A 416 -21.86 -12.12 12.62
C ASN A 416 -22.01 -11.83 14.16
N GLU A 417 -20.89 -11.87 14.92
CA GLU A 417 -20.86 -11.57 16.35
C GLU A 417 -20.77 -10.03 16.56
N GLY A 418 -21.82 -9.27 16.23
CA GLY A 418 -21.79 -7.80 16.17
C GLY A 418 -21.33 -7.12 17.45
N VAL A 419 -21.88 -7.51 18.62
CA VAL A 419 -21.51 -6.94 19.93
C VAL A 419 -20.01 -7.18 20.22
N LYS A 420 -19.54 -8.40 20.00
CA LYS A 420 -18.12 -8.75 20.20
C LYS A 420 -17.20 -8.02 19.24
N THR A 421 -17.64 -7.82 17.98
CA THR A 421 -16.92 -7.00 16.98
C THR A 421 -16.74 -5.58 17.50
N TYR A 422 -17.81 -4.96 17.96
CA TYR A 422 -17.83 -3.62 18.54
C TYR A 422 -16.85 -3.49 19.73
N GLU A 423 -16.93 -4.39 20.72
CA GLU A 423 -16.05 -4.37 21.90
C GLU A 423 -14.56 -4.53 21.54
N LEU A 424 -14.25 -5.42 20.59
CA LEU A 424 -12.87 -5.66 20.15
C LEU A 424 -12.30 -4.48 19.35
N GLN A 425 -13.14 -3.77 18.59
CA GLN A 425 -12.75 -2.56 17.89
C GLN A 425 -12.42 -1.42 18.86
N ILE A 426 -13.19 -1.25 19.92
CA ILE A 426 -12.87 -0.29 21.00
C ILE A 426 -11.50 -0.61 21.59
N LYS A 427 -11.23 -1.87 21.96
CA LYS A 427 -9.93 -2.28 22.48
C LYS A 427 -8.78 -2.04 21.52
N ALA A 428 -9.01 -2.22 20.21
CA ALA A 428 -8.01 -1.91 19.19
C ALA A 428 -7.68 -0.40 19.15
N ILE A 429 -8.70 0.46 19.16
CA ILE A 429 -8.56 1.92 19.17
C ILE A 429 -7.90 2.42 20.45
N GLU A 430 -8.24 1.86 21.62
CA GLU A 430 -7.59 2.20 22.89
C GLU A 430 -6.09 1.90 22.89
N LYS A 431 -5.67 0.79 22.28
CA LYS A 431 -4.25 0.41 22.19
C LYS A 431 -3.51 1.22 21.14
N ASN A 432 -4.15 1.55 20.03
CA ASN A 432 -3.56 2.32 18.94
C ASN A 432 -4.54 3.40 18.43
N PRO A 433 -4.68 4.53 19.14
CA PRO A 433 -5.68 5.56 18.84
C PRO A 433 -5.40 6.35 17.55
N THR A 434 -4.19 6.29 17.01
CA THR A 434 -3.77 7.01 15.81
C THR A 434 -3.94 6.22 14.52
N MET A 435 -4.38 4.94 14.59
CA MET A 435 -4.72 4.17 13.41
C MET A 435 -6.12 4.56 12.90
N ALA A 436 -6.16 5.40 11.88
CA ALA A 436 -7.39 5.95 11.32
C ALA A 436 -8.32 4.86 10.73
N ASP A 437 -7.74 3.79 10.16
CA ASP A 437 -8.50 2.67 9.58
C ASP A 437 -9.39 1.97 10.62
N TYR A 438 -8.93 1.85 11.87
CA TYR A 438 -9.75 1.27 12.94
C TYR A 438 -11.00 2.10 13.20
N ARG A 439 -10.88 3.43 13.22
CA ARG A 439 -11.99 4.36 13.43
C ARG A 439 -12.98 4.34 12.26
N MET A 440 -12.47 4.30 11.02
CA MET A 440 -13.31 4.20 9.83
C MET A 440 -14.20 2.95 9.88
N ILE A 441 -13.63 1.78 10.09
CA ILE A 441 -14.40 0.53 10.13
C ILE A 441 -15.30 0.46 11.39
N TYR A 442 -14.84 1.02 12.51
CA TYR A 442 -15.68 1.11 13.71
C TYR A 442 -16.91 1.99 13.47
N SER A 443 -16.76 3.08 12.71
CA SER A 443 -17.90 3.91 12.29
C SER A 443 -18.90 3.13 11.42
N GLN A 444 -18.40 2.27 10.51
CA GLN A 444 -19.24 1.38 9.70
C GLN A 444 -19.95 0.32 10.54
N THR A 445 -19.25 -0.24 11.54
CA THR A 445 -19.85 -1.22 12.47
C THR A 445 -20.98 -0.57 13.26
N ASN A 446 -20.81 0.65 13.75
CA ASN A 446 -21.88 1.39 14.42
C ASN A 446 -23.10 1.58 13.51
N LEU A 447 -22.89 2.00 12.26
CA LEU A 447 -23.98 2.16 11.29
C LEU A 447 -24.68 0.83 10.98
N ALA A 448 -23.94 -0.27 10.83
CA ALA A 448 -24.49 -1.59 10.60
C ALA A 448 -25.34 -2.08 11.81
N LEU A 449 -24.93 -1.77 13.03
CA LEU A 449 -25.71 -2.08 14.23
C LEU A 449 -27.02 -1.27 14.26
N VAL A 450 -27.02 -0.02 13.80
CA VAL A 450 -28.23 0.80 13.67
C VAL A 450 -29.23 0.16 12.72
N SER A 451 -28.77 -0.39 11.59
CA SER A 451 -29.64 -1.04 10.61
C SER A 451 -30.48 -2.17 11.20
N ASN A 452 -29.94 -2.89 12.19
CA ASN A 452 -30.68 -3.95 12.89
C ASN A 452 -31.86 -3.40 13.73
N PHE A 453 -31.78 -2.15 14.20
CA PHE A 453 -32.90 -1.50 14.89
C PHE A 453 -33.93 -0.96 13.90
N LEU A 454 -33.49 -0.38 12.77
CA LEU A 454 -34.37 0.22 11.76
C LEU A 454 -35.25 -0.80 11.03
N THR A 455 -34.90 -2.09 11.05
CA THR A 455 -35.74 -3.17 10.48
C THR A 455 -36.93 -3.54 11.37
N LYS A 456 -36.96 -3.09 12.63
CA LYS A 456 -38.09 -3.33 13.54
C LYS A 456 -39.20 -2.31 13.30
N LYS A 457 -40.45 -2.79 13.17
CA LYS A 457 -41.62 -1.92 12.98
C LYS A 457 -41.92 -1.06 14.21
N ASP A 458 -41.74 -1.60 15.43
CA ASP A 458 -42.02 -0.92 16.69
C ASP A 458 -40.77 -0.94 17.57
N MET A 459 -40.03 0.16 17.55
CA MET A 459 -38.89 0.37 18.45
C MET A 459 -39.34 0.95 19.78
N THR A 460 -38.84 0.39 20.88
CA THR A 460 -38.98 1.01 22.21
C THR A 460 -38.18 2.33 22.29
N ASP A 461 -38.52 3.20 23.24
CA ASP A 461 -37.81 4.47 23.40
C ASP A 461 -36.32 4.24 23.76
N GLU A 462 -36.01 3.20 24.53
CA GLU A 462 -34.63 2.79 24.83
C GLU A 462 -33.88 2.34 23.56
N GLU A 463 -34.52 1.62 22.63
CA GLU A 463 -33.94 1.21 21.36
C GLU A 463 -33.71 2.41 20.44
N LYS A 464 -34.61 3.40 20.43
CA LYS A 464 -34.43 4.66 19.68
C LYS A 464 -33.24 5.46 20.21
N GLU A 465 -33.10 5.56 21.54
CA GLU A 465 -31.98 6.24 22.18
C GLU A 465 -30.65 5.55 21.85
N ARG A 466 -30.59 4.22 21.92
CA ARG A 466 -29.41 3.42 21.54
C ARG A 466 -29.06 3.59 20.05
N ALA A 467 -30.05 3.57 19.17
CA ALA A 467 -29.86 3.78 17.73
C ALA A 467 -29.30 5.20 17.48
N SER A 468 -29.85 6.22 18.13
CA SER A 468 -29.37 7.61 18.03
C SER A 468 -27.92 7.75 18.53
N ALA A 469 -27.58 7.12 19.66
CA ALA A 469 -26.21 7.12 20.18
C ALA A 469 -25.22 6.45 19.21
N LEU A 470 -25.59 5.33 18.59
CA LEU A 470 -24.75 4.64 17.59
C LEU A 470 -24.59 5.48 16.32
N VAL A 471 -25.62 6.20 15.84
CA VAL A 471 -25.51 7.14 14.72
C VAL A 471 -24.53 8.26 15.04
N GLN A 472 -24.67 8.91 16.19
CA GLN A 472 -23.76 9.96 16.62
C GLN A 472 -22.32 9.45 16.73
N GLN A 473 -22.15 8.25 17.26
CA GLN A 473 -20.83 7.62 17.36
C GLN A 473 -20.25 7.30 15.99
N SER A 474 -21.06 6.79 15.06
CA SER A 474 -20.65 6.52 13.68
C SER A 474 -20.09 7.77 13.01
N VAL A 475 -20.83 8.89 13.06
CA VAL A 475 -20.39 10.19 12.48
C VAL A 475 -19.13 10.70 13.20
N ARG A 476 -19.09 10.64 14.52
CA ARG A 476 -17.94 11.09 15.32
C ARG A 476 -16.66 10.34 14.93
N GLU A 477 -16.72 9.01 14.84
CA GLU A 477 -15.55 8.20 14.54
C GLU A 477 -15.11 8.32 13.08
N ALA A 478 -16.05 8.50 12.12
CA ALA A 478 -15.73 8.81 10.74
C ALA A 478 -14.99 10.16 10.62
N LYS A 479 -15.45 11.20 11.32
CA LYS A 479 -14.77 12.51 11.40
C LYS A 479 -13.40 12.39 12.09
N ALA A 480 -13.28 11.57 13.13
CA ALA A 480 -12.01 11.32 13.80
C ALA A 480 -10.99 10.61 12.88
N ALA A 481 -11.43 9.69 12.01
CA ALA A 481 -10.56 9.09 11.01
C ALA A 481 -10.02 10.13 10.02
N ILE A 482 -10.88 11.05 9.54
CA ILE A 482 -10.49 12.16 8.67
C ILE A 482 -9.50 13.11 9.38
N ALA A 483 -9.74 13.43 10.66
CA ALA A 483 -8.86 14.29 11.43
C ALA A 483 -7.45 13.68 11.63
N LEU A 484 -7.34 12.36 11.65
CA LEU A 484 -6.05 11.67 11.72
C LEU A 484 -5.30 11.65 10.39
N ASN A 485 -6.01 11.52 9.26
CA ASN A 485 -5.44 11.65 7.93
C ASN A 485 -6.49 12.06 6.91
N GLY A 486 -6.63 13.36 6.69
CA GLY A 486 -7.61 13.94 5.76
C GLY A 486 -7.30 13.74 4.27
N LYS A 487 -6.14 13.14 3.93
CA LYS A 487 -5.71 12.93 2.52
C LYS A 487 -6.19 11.61 1.93
N ILE A 488 -6.90 10.78 2.70
CA ILE A 488 -7.43 9.49 2.24
C ILE A 488 -8.86 9.64 1.76
N ALA A 489 -9.09 9.37 0.49
CA ALA A 489 -10.41 9.47 -0.14
C ALA A 489 -11.46 8.57 0.54
N ASP A 490 -11.06 7.37 0.95
CA ASP A 490 -11.93 6.36 1.54
C ASP A 490 -12.58 6.82 2.85
N TYR A 491 -11.90 7.68 3.64
CA TYR A 491 -12.47 8.23 4.88
C TYR A 491 -13.58 9.25 4.59
N TRP A 492 -13.40 10.08 3.57
CA TRP A 492 -14.42 11.01 3.11
C TRP A 492 -15.59 10.28 2.46
N GLN A 493 -15.31 9.26 1.64
CA GLN A 493 -16.36 8.41 1.06
C GLN A 493 -17.16 7.70 2.15
N ASN A 494 -16.49 7.17 3.19
CA ASN A 494 -17.16 6.56 4.33
C ASN A 494 -18.09 7.55 5.05
N LEU A 495 -17.62 8.76 5.32
CA LEU A 495 -18.46 9.79 5.93
C LEU A 495 -19.66 10.17 5.04
N ALA A 496 -19.44 10.27 3.73
CA ALA A 496 -20.50 10.50 2.75
C ALA A 496 -21.57 9.42 2.75
N VAL A 497 -21.15 8.13 2.80
CA VAL A 497 -22.06 6.98 2.90
C VAL A 497 -22.87 7.02 4.20
N ILE A 498 -22.24 7.37 5.33
CA ILE A 498 -22.95 7.51 6.61
C ILE A 498 -24.04 8.57 6.49
N TYR A 499 -23.72 9.77 5.98
CA TYR A 499 -24.70 10.84 5.78
C TYR A 499 -25.79 10.45 4.78
N LYS A 500 -25.44 9.76 3.68
CA LYS A 500 -26.41 9.26 2.69
C LYS A 500 -27.47 8.33 3.34
N ASN A 501 -27.04 7.46 4.27
CA ASN A 501 -27.97 6.58 4.98
C ASN A 501 -28.85 7.31 6.01
N LEU A 502 -28.55 8.56 6.33
CA LEU A 502 -29.33 9.40 7.24
C LEU A 502 -30.25 10.38 6.51
N VAL A 503 -30.24 10.38 5.17
CA VAL A 503 -31.15 11.21 4.36
C VAL A 503 -32.60 10.82 4.65
N GLY A 504 -33.43 11.84 4.91
CA GLY A 504 -34.81 11.66 5.33
C GLY A 504 -35.03 11.41 6.83
N VAL A 505 -33.94 11.16 7.60
CA VAL A 505 -33.99 10.98 9.06
C VAL A 505 -33.43 12.22 9.77
N VAL A 506 -32.36 12.83 9.23
CA VAL A 506 -31.69 14.01 9.79
C VAL A 506 -31.60 15.07 8.73
N GLU A 507 -32.01 16.28 9.05
CA GLU A 507 -31.97 17.43 8.13
C GLU A 507 -30.51 17.79 7.73
N GLY A 508 -30.32 18.24 6.48
CA GLY A 508 -29.01 18.66 5.94
C GLY A 508 -28.05 17.52 5.59
N THR A 509 -28.40 16.26 5.86
CA THR A 509 -27.51 15.12 5.60
C THR A 509 -27.24 14.87 4.12
N ALA A 510 -28.16 15.23 3.23
CA ALA A 510 -27.95 15.15 1.78
C ALA A 510 -26.82 16.07 1.33
N ASP A 511 -26.79 17.31 1.80
CA ASP A 511 -25.75 18.29 1.48
C ASP A 511 -24.39 17.87 2.08
N TRP A 512 -24.36 17.41 3.33
CA TRP A 512 -23.15 16.93 3.96
C TRP A 512 -22.59 15.67 3.27
N SER A 513 -23.46 14.79 2.78
CA SER A 513 -23.10 13.63 1.97
C SER A 513 -22.46 14.08 0.65
N ALA A 514 -23.12 15.00 -0.07
CA ALA A 514 -22.62 15.52 -1.35
C ALA A 514 -21.25 16.21 -1.19
N GLN A 515 -21.07 17.07 -0.17
CA GLN A 515 -19.79 17.70 0.13
C GLN A 515 -18.69 16.69 0.45
N SER A 516 -19.02 15.65 1.24
CA SER A 516 -18.06 14.60 1.59
C SER A 516 -17.64 13.78 0.35
N TYR A 517 -18.58 13.44 -0.56
CA TYR A 517 -18.24 12.81 -1.83
C TYR A 517 -17.37 13.71 -2.73
N GLN A 518 -17.65 15.02 -2.78
CA GLN A 518 -16.82 15.96 -3.55
C GLN A 518 -15.37 16.00 -3.03
N GLN A 519 -15.18 15.97 -1.71
CA GLN A 519 -13.85 15.85 -1.11
C GLN A 519 -13.18 14.52 -1.47
N ALA A 520 -13.92 13.39 -1.41
CA ALA A 520 -13.41 12.09 -1.83
C ALA A 520 -12.99 12.10 -3.31
N ILE A 521 -13.76 12.73 -4.21
CA ILE A 521 -13.42 12.90 -5.63
C ILE A 521 -12.13 13.70 -5.79
N SER A 522 -11.92 14.78 -5.02
CA SER A 522 -10.71 15.59 -5.10
C SER A 522 -9.44 14.81 -4.76
N LEU A 523 -9.58 13.78 -3.91
CA LEU A 523 -8.49 12.92 -3.45
C LEU A 523 -8.32 11.64 -4.30
N ASN A 524 -9.37 11.21 -5.00
CA ASN A 524 -9.34 10.03 -5.88
C ASN A 524 -10.20 10.28 -7.13
N PRO A 525 -9.75 11.17 -8.04
CA PRO A 525 -10.54 11.61 -9.19
C PRO A 525 -10.79 10.52 -10.24
N ALA A 526 -10.03 9.43 -10.21
CA ALA A 526 -10.22 8.29 -11.11
C ALA A 526 -11.17 7.22 -10.54
N ASN A 527 -11.71 7.39 -9.33
CA ASN A 527 -12.58 6.39 -8.71
C ASN A 527 -14.03 6.50 -9.25
N VAL A 528 -14.38 5.56 -10.10
CA VAL A 528 -15.69 5.47 -10.75
C VAL A 528 -16.83 5.35 -9.74
N SER A 529 -16.64 4.59 -8.65
CA SER A 529 -17.73 4.33 -7.68
C SER A 529 -18.15 5.58 -6.90
N ILE A 530 -17.23 6.52 -6.64
CA ILE A 530 -17.58 7.77 -5.94
C ILE A 530 -18.53 8.62 -6.81
N TYR A 531 -18.28 8.69 -8.12
CA TYR A 531 -19.18 9.38 -9.05
C TYR A 531 -20.55 8.69 -9.13
N MET A 532 -20.57 7.35 -9.14
CA MET A 532 -21.81 6.58 -9.11
C MET A 532 -22.63 6.84 -7.84
N ASP A 533 -21.96 6.83 -6.67
CA ASP A 533 -22.61 7.08 -5.39
C ASP A 533 -23.19 8.49 -5.30
N LEU A 534 -22.44 9.49 -5.76
CA LEU A 534 -22.86 10.90 -5.77
C LEU A 534 -23.99 11.14 -6.80
N GLY A 535 -23.89 10.52 -8.00
CA GLY A 535 -24.96 10.54 -9.00
C GLY A 535 -26.25 9.91 -8.45
N GLY A 536 -26.13 8.77 -7.74
CA GLY A 536 -27.26 8.12 -7.09
C GLY A 536 -27.89 8.94 -5.98
N LEU A 537 -27.09 9.72 -5.22
CA LEU A 537 -27.60 10.66 -4.21
C LEU A 537 -28.47 11.75 -4.86
N TYR A 538 -27.98 12.40 -5.92
CA TYR A 538 -28.74 13.43 -6.66
C TYR A 538 -29.97 12.84 -7.35
N TYR A 539 -29.85 11.63 -7.92
CA TYR A 539 -30.98 10.94 -8.51
C TYR A 539 -32.10 10.68 -7.49
N ALA A 540 -31.74 10.19 -6.29
CA ALA A 540 -32.70 9.97 -5.20
C ALA A 540 -33.33 11.26 -4.68
N ALA A 541 -32.62 12.39 -4.77
CA ALA A 541 -33.13 13.72 -4.42
C ALA A 541 -33.99 14.35 -5.53
N GLY A 542 -34.16 13.70 -6.71
CA GLY A 542 -34.90 14.23 -7.85
C GLY A 542 -34.13 15.23 -8.71
N ASP A 543 -32.87 15.54 -8.38
CA ASP A 543 -31.98 16.37 -9.20
C ASP A 543 -31.32 15.52 -10.30
N TYR A 544 -32.13 15.20 -11.30
CA TYR A 544 -31.72 14.34 -12.40
C TYR A 544 -30.65 14.97 -13.31
N GLU A 545 -30.55 16.30 -13.32
CA GLU A 545 -29.54 17.01 -14.10
C GLU A 545 -28.14 16.88 -13.46
N SER A 546 -28.04 17.03 -12.15
CA SER A 546 -26.80 16.76 -11.42
C SER A 546 -26.44 15.29 -11.47
N ALA A 547 -27.42 14.37 -11.33
CA ALA A 547 -27.21 12.93 -11.47
C ALA A 547 -26.62 12.59 -12.86
N ASP A 548 -27.18 13.16 -13.94
CA ASP A 548 -26.71 13.00 -15.32
C ASP A 548 -25.23 13.35 -15.47
N ARG A 549 -24.81 14.50 -14.93
CA ARG A 549 -23.41 14.97 -14.95
C ARG A 549 -22.45 14.03 -14.22
N PHE A 550 -22.85 13.46 -13.08
CA PHE A 550 -21.98 12.58 -12.31
C PHE A 550 -21.91 11.16 -12.92
N PHE A 551 -23.02 10.64 -13.46
CA PHE A 551 -23.00 9.38 -14.20
C PHE A 551 -22.21 9.49 -15.51
N GLU A 552 -22.28 10.62 -16.22
CA GLU A 552 -21.41 10.91 -17.37
C GLU A 552 -19.94 10.82 -16.99
N LYS A 553 -19.53 11.50 -15.89
CA LYS A 553 -18.14 11.42 -15.38
C LYS A 553 -17.72 10.00 -15.04
N SER A 554 -18.62 9.17 -14.52
CA SER A 554 -18.38 7.76 -14.27
C SER A 554 -18.08 7.00 -15.57
N VAL A 555 -18.87 7.21 -16.63
CA VAL A 555 -18.68 6.63 -17.96
C VAL A 555 -17.37 7.13 -18.60
N VAL A 556 -17.05 8.41 -18.51
CA VAL A 556 -15.79 8.99 -19.02
C VAL A 556 -14.57 8.34 -18.33
N ASN A 557 -14.66 8.10 -17.03
CA ASN A 557 -13.58 7.45 -16.28
C ASN A 557 -13.46 5.94 -16.58
N LYS A 558 -14.56 5.26 -16.97
CA LYS A 558 -14.59 3.84 -17.30
C LYS A 558 -15.74 3.55 -18.25
N ASN A 559 -15.46 3.61 -19.54
CA ASN A 559 -16.48 3.48 -20.60
C ASN A 559 -17.00 2.04 -20.81
N ASP A 560 -16.31 1.04 -20.28
CA ASP A 560 -16.72 -0.37 -20.30
C ASP A 560 -17.47 -0.80 -19.01
N TYR A 561 -17.98 0.17 -18.22
CA TYR A 561 -18.73 -0.10 -16.99
C TYR A 561 -20.24 0.00 -17.25
N ALA A 562 -20.88 -1.13 -17.54
CA ALA A 562 -22.30 -1.23 -17.91
C ALA A 562 -23.24 -0.52 -16.92
N ASN A 563 -22.98 -0.65 -15.59
CA ASN A 563 -23.81 -0.03 -14.56
C ASN A 563 -23.79 1.51 -14.64
N ALA A 564 -22.68 2.12 -15.06
CA ALA A 564 -22.62 3.57 -15.24
C ALA A 564 -23.48 4.03 -16.43
N TRP A 565 -23.45 3.31 -17.56
CA TRP A 565 -24.30 3.59 -18.71
C TRP A 565 -25.79 3.40 -18.37
N TYR A 566 -26.12 2.36 -17.62
CA TYR A 566 -27.49 2.07 -17.18
C TYR A 566 -28.06 3.21 -16.31
N ASN A 567 -27.32 3.62 -15.27
CA ASN A 567 -27.76 4.72 -14.41
C ASN A 567 -27.80 6.08 -15.16
N TRP A 568 -26.87 6.29 -16.10
CA TRP A 568 -26.87 7.47 -16.96
C TRP A 568 -28.07 7.49 -17.92
N ALA A 569 -28.52 6.33 -18.41
CA ALA A 569 -29.74 6.22 -19.19
C ALA A 569 -30.98 6.57 -18.36
N TYR A 570 -31.05 6.10 -17.13
CA TYR A 570 -32.16 6.40 -16.22
C TYR A 570 -32.24 7.88 -15.86
N SER A 571 -31.12 8.57 -15.60
CA SER A 571 -31.14 10.02 -15.34
C SER A 571 -31.66 10.81 -16.53
N ALA A 572 -31.29 10.42 -17.75
CA ALA A 572 -31.81 11.03 -18.97
C ALA A 572 -33.31 10.80 -19.16
N LYS A 573 -33.79 9.58 -18.86
CA LYS A 573 -35.22 9.28 -18.92
C LYS A 573 -36.01 10.15 -17.96
N GLN A 574 -35.59 10.23 -16.70
CA GLN A 574 -36.27 11.02 -15.69
C GLN A 574 -36.23 12.54 -16.00
N SER A 575 -35.20 13.00 -16.74
CA SER A 575 -35.10 14.37 -17.25
C SER A 575 -35.95 14.61 -18.52
N GLY A 576 -36.75 13.64 -18.98
CA GLY A 576 -37.57 13.74 -20.21
C GLY A 576 -36.77 13.62 -21.51
N LYS A 577 -35.46 13.26 -21.46
CA LYS A 577 -34.57 13.13 -22.63
C LYS A 577 -34.60 11.68 -23.17
N LEU A 578 -35.80 11.22 -23.60
CA LEU A 578 -36.05 9.82 -23.88
C LEU A 578 -35.15 9.21 -24.97
N GLN A 579 -34.86 9.96 -26.05
CA GLN A 579 -33.95 9.50 -27.11
C GLN A 579 -32.52 9.28 -26.59
N MET A 580 -32.05 10.17 -25.70
CA MET A 580 -30.74 10.00 -25.08
C MET A 580 -30.71 8.80 -24.14
N ALA A 581 -31.77 8.57 -23.38
CA ALA A 581 -31.92 7.41 -22.50
C ALA A 581 -31.83 6.11 -23.29
N ILE A 582 -32.53 6.00 -24.43
CA ILE A 582 -32.48 4.84 -25.34
C ILE A 582 -31.06 4.59 -25.83
N ASN A 583 -30.38 5.64 -26.33
CA ASN A 583 -29.01 5.51 -26.87
C ASN A 583 -28.03 5.03 -25.78
N ARG A 584 -28.16 5.54 -24.56
CA ARG A 584 -27.30 5.17 -23.42
C ARG A 584 -27.60 3.74 -22.94
N MET A 585 -28.86 3.32 -22.92
CA MET A 585 -29.27 1.96 -22.56
C MET A 585 -28.77 0.94 -23.61
N ASP A 586 -28.80 1.29 -24.89
CA ASP A 586 -28.19 0.47 -25.95
C ASP A 586 -26.67 0.27 -25.73
N GLN A 587 -25.94 1.27 -25.19
CA GLN A 587 -24.54 1.10 -24.84
C GLN A 587 -24.36 0.19 -23.60
N ALA A 588 -25.21 0.32 -22.58
CA ALA A 588 -25.19 -0.56 -21.42
C ALA A 588 -25.36 -2.04 -21.83
N LEU A 589 -26.31 -2.32 -22.71
CA LEU A 589 -26.59 -3.67 -23.19
C LEU A 589 -25.43 -4.31 -23.96
N LYS A 590 -24.63 -3.53 -24.70
CA LYS A 590 -23.42 -4.03 -25.40
C LYS A 590 -22.34 -4.52 -24.44
N LEU A 591 -22.39 -4.11 -23.19
CA LEU A 591 -21.39 -4.42 -22.16
C LEU A 591 -21.81 -5.56 -21.23
N VAL A 592 -23.05 -6.06 -21.36
CA VAL A 592 -23.61 -7.12 -20.52
C VAL A 592 -23.76 -8.40 -21.33
N ALA A 593 -23.54 -9.55 -20.72
CA ALA A 593 -23.69 -10.84 -21.37
C ALA A 593 -25.18 -11.08 -21.76
N ALA A 594 -25.44 -11.46 -23.00
CA ALA A 594 -26.78 -11.56 -23.57
C ALA A 594 -27.70 -12.62 -22.89
N ASP A 595 -27.09 -13.56 -22.19
CA ASP A 595 -27.77 -14.63 -21.44
C ASP A 595 -28.00 -14.30 -19.96
N SER A 596 -27.56 -13.10 -19.50
CA SER A 596 -27.70 -12.68 -18.11
C SER A 596 -29.10 -12.10 -17.79
N GLU A 597 -29.53 -12.22 -16.55
CA GLU A 597 -30.76 -11.60 -16.04
C GLU A 597 -30.73 -10.07 -16.18
N ASP A 598 -29.58 -9.46 -15.96
CA ASP A 598 -29.39 -8.01 -16.11
C ASP A 598 -29.59 -7.55 -17.56
N TYR A 599 -29.15 -8.35 -18.54
CA TYR A 599 -29.42 -8.07 -19.95
C TYR A 599 -30.91 -8.14 -20.27
N GLN A 600 -31.60 -9.17 -19.83
CA GLN A 600 -33.03 -9.36 -20.07
C GLN A 600 -33.83 -8.18 -19.53
N LYS A 601 -33.60 -7.82 -18.27
CA LYS A 601 -34.23 -6.66 -17.62
C LYS A 601 -33.99 -5.35 -18.38
N ALA A 602 -32.72 -5.02 -18.67
CA ALA A 602 -32.39 -3.79 -19.37
C ALA A 602 -32.96 -3.75 -20.81
N ASN A 603 -33.05 -4.90 -21.49
CA ASN A 603 -33.65 -5.01 -22.85
C ASN A 603 -35.16 -4.85 -22.83
N GLU A 604 -35.88 -5.38 -21.83
CA GLU A 604 -37.30 -5.14 -21.63
C GLU A 604 -37.60 -3.66 -21.41
N GLU A 605 -36.81 -3.00 -20.53
CA GLU A 605 -36.92 -1.57 -20.26
C GLU A 605 -36.67 -0.75 -21.52
N LEU A 606 -35.61 -1.05 -22.28
CA LEU A 606 -35.28 -0.39 -23.54
C LEU A 606 -36.42 -0.52 -24.57
N THR A 607 -36.99 -1.72 -24.67
CA THR A 607 -38.13 -2.00 -25.59
C THR A 607 -39.33 -1.14 -25.20
N GLY A 608 -39.61 -1.03 -23.89
CA GLY A 608 -40.65 -0.13 -23.39
C GLY A 608 -40.40 1.32 -23.73
N TRP A 609 -39.16 1.81 -23.56
CA TRP A 609 -38.80 3.18 -23.89
C TRP A 609 -38.87 3.48 -25.39
N LYS A 610 -38.53 2.53 -26.26
CA LYS A 610 -38.67 2.70 -27.71
C LYS A 610 -40.12 2.86 -28.11
N LYS A 611 -41.05 2.04 -27.54
CA LYS A 611 -42.50 2.18 -27.78
C LYS A 611 -43.02 3.55 -27.28
N GLU A 612 -42.61 3.96 -26.08
CA GLU A 612 -43.00 5.26 -25.54
C GLU A 612 -42.56 6.41 -26.46
N LEU A 613 -41.33 6.34 -27.02
CA LEU A 613 -40.84 7.33 -27.97
C LEU A 613 -41.64 7.37 -29.26
N GLU A 614 -42.00 6.20 -29.82
CA GLU A 614 -42.85 6.11 -31.02
C GLU A 614 -44.21 6.76 -30.80
N GLU A 615 -44.84 6.51 -29.64
CA GLU A 615 -46.13 7.12 -29.28
C GLU A 615 -46.05 8.65 -29.14
N VAL A 616 -44.99 9.15 -28.48
CA VAL A 616 -44.74 10.59 -28.34
C VAL A 616 -44.53 11.24 -29.70
N THR A 617 -43.70 10.61 -30.55
CA THR A 617 -43.40 11.13 -31.90
C THR A 617 -44.67 11.12 -32.77
N LYS A 618 -45.50 10.08 -32.68
CA LYS A 618 -46.78 10.00 -33.41
C LYS A 618 -47.73 11.13 -32.98
N LYS A 619 -47.91 11.32 -31.67
CA LYS A 619 -48.74 12.41 -31.12
C LYS A 619 -48.28 13.80 -31.57
N GLN A 620 -46.95 14.05 -31.60
CA GLN A 620 -46.36 15.32 -32.07
C GLN A 620 -46.58 15.51 -33.58
N THR A 621 -46.47 14.43 -34.37
CA THR A 621 -46.70 14.49 -35.83
C THR A 621 -48.18 14.72 -36.14
N ASP A 622 -49.07 14.07 -35.42
CA ASP A 622 -50.51 14.27 -35.57
C ASP A 622 -50.95 15.69 -35.14
N ALA A 623 -50.42 16.19 -34.03
CA ALA A 623 -50.65 17.57 -33.60
C ALA A 623 -50.10 18.61 -34.59
N ALA A 624 -48.94 18.36 -35.20
CA ALA A 624 -48.36 19.24 -36.23
C ALA A 624 -49.20 19.26 -37.50
N LYS A 625 -49.78 18.11 -37.89
CA LYS A 625 -50.71 18.03 -39.03
C LYS A 625 -51.99 18.82 -38.78
N THR A 626 -52.58 18.73 -37.57
CA THR A 626 -53.75 19.48 -37.19
C THR A 626 -53.53 21.00 -37.23
N VAL A 627 -52.32 21.48 -36.86
CA VAL A 627 -51.93 22.91 -36.94
C VAL A 627 -51.68 23.37 -38.37
N THR A 628 -51.28 22.47 -39.29
CA THR A 628 -51.13 22.81 -40.72
C THR A 628 -52.47 22.84 -41.44
N ASP A 629 -53.40 21.96 -41.12
CA ASP A 629 -54.77 21.97 -41.70
C ASP A 629 -55.55 23.20 -41.27
N ASP A 630 -55.35 23.76 -40.05
CA ASP A 630 -55.97 25.02 -39.60
C ASP A 630 -55.36 26.27 -40.24
N LYS A 631 -54.19 26.19 -40.90
CA LYS A 631 -53.49 27.32 -41.53
C LYS A 631 -53.72 27.46 -43.04
N GLU A 632 -54.29 26.49 -43.71
CA GLU A 632 -54.61 26.61 -45.16
C GLU A 632 -55.76 27.61 -45.48
N GLY A 633 -56.33 28.28 -44.46
CA GLY A 633 -57.41 29.26 -44.62
C GLY A 633 -57.01 30.73 -44.43
N GLN A 634 -55.75 31.08 -44.21
CA GLN A 634 -55.31 32.48 -44.07
C GLN A 634 -54.26 32.86 -45.11
N ASP A 635 -54.71 33.59 -46.16
CA ASP A 635 -53.85 34.29 -47.09
C ASP A 635 -53.01 35.33 -46.33
N LEU A 636 -51.75 35.03 -46.15
CA LEU A 636 -50.80 35.99 -45.57
C LEU A 636 -50.33 36.97 -46.66
N ALA A 637 -50.62 38.26 -46.47
CA ALA A 637 -50.11 39.33 -47.31
C ALA A 637 -48.56 39.28 -47.29
N PRO A 638 -47.87 39.56 -48.44
CA PRO A 638 -46.44 39.52 -48.52
C PRO A 638 -45.76 40.50 -47.53
N PRO A 639 -44.64 40.13 -46.93
CA PRO A 639 -43.99 40.96 -45.96
C PRO A 639 -43.46 42.25 -46.58
N VAL A 640 -43.79 43.42 -45.99
CA VAL A 640 -43.25 44.71 -46.35
C VAL A 640 -41.79 44.77 -45.94
N ILE A 641 -40.90 44.78 -46.94
CA ILE A 641 -39.45 44.91 -46.74
C ILE A 641 -39.17 46.37 -46.35
N SER A 642 -38.90 46.65 -45.08
CA SER A 642 -38.32 47.92 -44.64
C SER A 642 -36.79 47.89 -44.91
N PRO A 643 -36.21 48.96 -45.50
CA PRO A 643 -34.80 49.01 -45.80
C PRO A 643 -33.96 49.02 -44.51
N SER A 644 -32.95 48.17 -44.46
CA SER A 644 -31.96 48.14 -43.36
C SER A 644 -31.21 49.45 -43.23
N PRO A 645 -30.96 49.93 -42.01
CA PRO A 645 -30.07 51.08 -41.81
C PRO A 645 -28.62 50.69 -42.09
N THR A 646 -27.98 51.55 -42.90
CA THR A 646 -26.56 51.50 -43.27
C THR A 646 -25.67 51.50 -42.03
N GLN A 647 -24.84 50.53 -41.92
CA GLN A 647 -23.76 50.52 -40.91
C GLN A 647 -22.68 51.52 -41.28
N THR A 648 -22.55 52.56 -40.50
CA THR A 648 -21.41 53.48 -40.56
C THR A 648 -20.23 52.84 -39.82
N GLN A 649 -19.19 52.50 -40.59
CA GLN A 649 -17.90 52.16 -40.03
C GLN A 649 -17.31 53.39 -39.35
N THR A 650 -16.99 53.29 -38.05
CA THR A 650 -16.06 54.22 -37.42
C THR A 650 -14.81 53.45 -37.06
N GLN A 651 -13.74 53.69 -37.85
CA GLN A 651 -12.37 53.49 -37.42
C GLN A 651 -12.04 54.56 -36.39
N ALA A 652 -11.37 54.18 -35.30
CA ALA A 652 -10.30 54.97 -34.69
C ALA A 652 -9.78 54.29 -33.41
N GLN A 653 -8.50 54.05 -33.49
CA GLN A 653 -7.37 54.18 -32.56
C GLN A 653 -7.27 53.20 -31.41
#